data_b5c4c98d458db9652c72cce13bb7bd9b
#
_entry.id   b5c4c98d458db9652c72cce13bb7bd9b
#
_cell.length_a   1.000
_cell.length_b   1.000
_cell.length_c   1.000
_cell.angle_alpha   90.00
_cell.angle_beta   90.00
_cell.angle_gamma   90.00
#
_symmetry.space_group_name_H-M   'P 1'
#
loop_
_entity.id
_entity.type
_entity.pdbx_description
1 polymer ?
#
loop_
_entity_poly.entity_id
_entity_poly.type
_entity_poly.pdbx_seq_one_letter_code
_entity_poly.pdbx_strand_id
1 'polypeptide(L)'
;MDTRNFYKCFISSPGDCSEEREICEKVINEFNNGLAKHLNINFETFMWEYDVLPDMGKNGQEIIDEHITDSNYDIFIGIMKNRYGHPTKKAGSGTEHEFNDALLRKEKDPQTPQILFYFGKQLIDPDTFNPEQYNKVKEFKGRVRDLGIYTDFEGVNNIEESLKSHLELFIKKKSPVNNAEEKVDQVDHILKRLESDLEESLKSYNEKSPVWIDPIISFKKEIPDSPLKNGDSKIDVKSIIESPYNIIIKAPSEFGLTSLAHYMKLEAWKIGKTFIYIDSKKTKKHKIVKDIYHEIQNYFLEDSKNIDCILLDSVCLEENGIMQMIKNVCDGFENIPIIIFNTIDNNFFLKSDEDDKVEIKRHFKPLYLLPLPQNDVRKIVVNYSRLKSLEEDDDIILGKVTKDLEILNLHRTPKNCISILRASSKIGSEYSPINRTKLLDTILNTIFDEYEIPTYHDKKPDVKDCSFVLGYLCESLLIRNDFEFSEDFFKTELRKICKENYIELDLEYLLKVLVDNSIIGRNFNLYYFKNSYWVFYFIAHRMNMSKEFLQYTYNNKKYIDYPEIIEFYTGIDRNKADALEVLSRDLDETLLSVKNKVKIPDNINPFKSISWEPDRETIEKEEAKISKNVISSGLPDEVKDKYDDKHYNQIRPYNQVINSVIRDYSFLVLMRQISATSRALRNSDFVSPKLKKELLDKIIHSWNEINKLLIVLSPLLADKGDVAFEGARFHLDEEDFDISDPDLKRLAVLLAVPTNVVKFFKDDLFSNKMGPLLIDKAENETNSLLKHELMILLISERPQKWRETIDAYIVSLDKNSFFLSDIQSVLNFNINFKTTEVNALQALQYLSKKCIAKHLYNSNNPDMGLIKKIK
;
A
#
# COMPACT_ATOMS: atom_id res chain seq x y z
N MET A 1 -19.92 39.92 -5.45
CA MET A 1 -18.53 40.04 -5.95
C MET A 1 -17.63 39.91 -4.75
N ASP A 2 -16.89 38.84 -4.65
CA ASP A 2 -15.88 38.70 -3.60
C ASP A 2 -14.77 39.70 -3.88
N THR A 3 -14.63 40.69 -3.01
CA THR A 3 -13.55 41.69 -3.07
C THR A 3 -12.30 41.03 -2.49
N ARG A 4 -11.32 40.70 -3.35
CA ARG A 4 -9.98 40.28 -2.89
C ARG A 4 -9.14 41.52 -2.56
N ASN A 5 -8.39 41.45 -1.48
CA ASN A 5 -7.34 42.40 -1.13
C ASN A 5 -6.05 42.04 -1.85
N PHE A 6 -5.48 42.96 -2.63
CA PHE A 6 -4.22 42.74 -3.34
C PHE A 6 -3.11 43.48 -2.62
N TYR A 7 -1.99 42.80 -2.39
CA TYR A 7 -0.75 43.37 -1.83
C TYR A 7 0.42 43.11 -2.79
N LYS A 8 1.18 44.15 -3.10
CA LYS A 8 2.37 44.03 -3.96
C LYS A 8 3.64 43.81 -3.17
N CYS A 9 4.41 42.84 -3.54
CA CYS A 9 5.69 42.48 -2.96
C CYS A 9 6.82 42.80 -3.95
N PHE A 10 7.66 43.77 -3.60
CA PHE A 10 8.88 44.07 -4.37
C PHE A 10 10.06 43.27 -3.83
N ILE A 11 10.68 42.43 -4.68
CA ILE A 11 11.83 41.61 -4.34
C ILE A 11 13.09 42.21 -4.92
N SER A 12 14.04 42.57 -4.05
CA SER A 12 15.30 43.24 -4.37
C SER A 12 16.50 42.42 -3.90
N SER A 13 17.46 42.11 -4.79
CA SER A 13 18.66 41.39 -4.42
C SER A 13 19.80 41.58 -5.43
N PRO A 14 21.09 41.37 -5.06
CA PRO A 14 22.17 41.24 -6.00
C PRO A 14 22.11 39.97 -6.82
N GLY A 15 22.88 39.91 -7.91
CA GLY A 15 22.85 38.80 -8.87
C GLY A 15 23.29 37.42 -8.34
N ASP A 16 23.90 37.34 -7.17
CA ASP A 16 24.26 36.08 -6.50
C ASP A 16 23.14 35.48 -5.66
N CYS A 17 21.94 36.08 -5.67
CA CYS A 17 20.77 35.65 -4.93
C CYS A 17 19.62 35.17 -5.86
N SER A 18 19.93 34.64 -7.05
CA SER A 18 18.90 34.19 -8.01
C SER A 18 18.04 33.06 -7.44
N GLU A 19 18.66 32.08 -6.79
CA GLU A 19 17.99 30.95 -6.19
C GLU A 19 17.04 31.37 -5.06
N GLU A 20 17.47 32.30 -4.21
CA GLU A 20 16.63 32.82 -3.14
C GLU A 20 15.45 33.67 -3.67
N ARG A 21 15.62 34.36 -4.80
CA ARG A 21 14.49 35.06 -5.45
C ARG A 21 13.44 34.09 -5.94
N GLU A 22 13.86 33.05 -6.67
CA GLU A 22 12.95 31.99 -7.16
C GLU A 22 12.17 31.36 -6.03
N ILE A 23 12.82 31.14 -4.88
CA ILE A 23 12.17 30.61 -3.69
C ILE A 23 11.18 31.59 -3.09
N CYS A 24 11.52 32.87 -2.99
CA CYS A 24 10.57 33.87 -2.51
C CYS A 24 9.34 33.94 -3.40
N GLU A 25 9.51 33.87 -4.71
CA GLU A 25 8.39 33.82 -5.66
C GLU A 25 7.55 32.55 -5.48
N LYS A 26 8.20 31.38 -5.37
CA LYS A 26 7.54 30.10 -5.10
C LYS A 26 6.73 30.16 -3.81
N VAL A 27 7.33 30.66 -2.72
CA VAL A 27 6.66 30.81 -1.41
C VAL A 27 5.44 31.69 -1.51
N ILE A 28 5.56 32.85 -2.18
CA ILE A 28 4.42 33.78 -2.36
C ILE A 28 3.31 33.11 -3.18
N ASN A 29 3.65 32.36 -4.23
CA ASN A 29 2.69 31.62 -5.05
C ASN A 29 2.01 30.48 -4.26
N GLU A 30 2.76 29.72 -3.48
CA GLU A 30 2.21 28.70 -2.57
C GLU A 30 1.29 29.36 -1.52
N PHE A 31 1.69 30.49 -0.96
CA PHE A 31 0.91 31.23 0.02
C PHE A 31 -0.40 31.77 -0.58
N ASN A 32 -0.36 32.26 -1.82
CA ASN A 32 -1.54 32.71 -2.57
C ASN A 32 -2.52 31.54 -2.84
N ASN A 33 -2.00 30.37 -3.14
CA ASN A 33 -2.82 29.18 -3.40
C ASN A 33 -3.35 28.52 -2.11
N GLY A 34 -2.71 28.79 -0.97
CA GLY A 34 -3.07 28.26 0.34
C GLY A 34 -3.79 29.25 1.25
N LEU A 35 -3.09 29.70 2.28
CA LEU A 35 -3.64 30.55 3.36
C LEU A 35 -4.27 31.84 2.83
N ALA A 36 -3.60 32.55 1.93
CA ALA A 36 -4.09 33.83 1.39
C ALA A 36 -5.43 33.64 0.64
N LYS A 37 -5.61 32.53 -0.06
CA LYS A 37 -6.87 32.22 -0.76
C LYS A 37 -8.03 32.06 0.22
N HIS A 38 -7.84 31.35 1.34
CA HIS A 38 -8.87 31.23 2.39
C HIS A 38 -9.24 32.56 3.04
N LEU A 39 -8.32 33.53 3.01
CA LEU A 39 -8.51 34.86 3.57
C LEU A 39 -8.97 35.90 2.53
N ASN A 40 -9.22 35.51 1.29
CA ASN A 40 -9.52 36.40 0.16
C ASN A 40 -8.45 37.49 -0.08
N ILE A 41 -7.17 37.10 0.07
CA ILE A 41 -5.98 37.90 -0.14
C ILE A 41 -5.20 37.38 -1.33
N ASN A 42 -4.49 38.27 -2.03
CA ASN A 42 -3.55 37.89 -3.08
C ASN A 42 -2.30 38.78 -3.01
N PHE A 43 -1.13 38.16 -3.07
CA PHE A 43 0.15 38.85 -3.15
C PHE A 43 0.67 38.79 -4.59
N GLU A 44 0.99 39.95 -5.16
CA GLU A 44 1.62 40.07 -6.48
C GLU A 44 3.11 40.29 -6.31
N THR A 45 3.96 39.46 -6.92
CA THR A 45 5.40 39.72 -6.96
C THR A 45 5.77 40.71 -8.04
N PHE A 46 6.71 41.58 -7.74
CA PHE A 46 7.36 42.45 -8.70
C PHE A 46 8.88 42.31 -8.59
N MET A 47 9.49 41.98 -9.71
CA MET A 47 10.95 41.83 -9.83
C MET A 47 11.43 42.57 -11.08
N TRP A 48 12.40 43.48 -10.95
CA TRP A 48 12.87 44.27 -12.07
C TRP A 48 13.42 43.47 -13.25
N GLU A 49 13.98 42.24 -12.97
CA GLU A 49 14.54 41.37 -14.01
C GLU A 49 13.49 40.86 -15.01
N TYR A 50 12.22 40.75 -14.59
CA TYR A 50 11.15 40.17 -15.40
C TYR A 50 10.06 41.17 -15.74
N ASP A 51 9.85 42.16 -14.91
CA ASP A 51 8.70 43.07 -15.01
C ASP A 51 9.07 44.42 -15.64
N VAL A 52 10.35 44.69 -15.87
CA VAL A 52 10.84 45.92 -16.49
C VAL A 52 11.28 45.67 -17.94
N LEU A 53 10.67 46.39 -18.89
CA LEU A 53 11.05 46.30 -20.29
C LEU A 53 12.46 46.84 -20.51
N PRO A 54 13.37 46.11 -21.17
CA PRO A 54 14.67 46.65 -21.54
C PRO A 54 14.48 47.88 -22.46
N ASP A 55 15.04 49.04 -22.05
CA ASP A 55 15.05 50.25 -22.84
C ASP A 55 16.48 50.79 -22.95
N MET A 56 16.77 51.50 -24.04
CA MET A 56 18.08 52.07 -24.32
C MET A 56 18.02 53.60 -24.31
N GLY A 57 19.06 54.24 -23.76
CA GLY A 57 19.15 55.71 -23.70
C GLY A 57 19.16 56.29 -22.31
N LYS A 58 18.87 55.49 -21.29
CA LYS A 58 18.95 55.84 -19.85
C LYS A 58 19.84 54.82 -19.15
N ASN A 59 20.36 55.19 -17.97
CA ASN A 59 21.05 54.21 -17.10
C ASN A 59 20.03 53.17 -16.61
N GLY A 60 20.42 51.88 -16.59
CA GLY A 60 19.51 50.80 -16.17
C GLY A 60 18.80 51.07 -14.83
N GLN A 61 19.48 51.71 -13.86
CA GLN A 61 18.83 52.09 -12.59
C GLN A 61 17.81 53.19 -12.74
N GLU A 62 17.96 54.12 -13.67
CA GLU A 62 16.98 55.19 -13.92
C GLU A 62 15.69 54.59 -14.51
N ILE A 63 15.79 53.59 -15.33
CA ILE A 63 14.62 52.88 -15.89
C ILE A 63 13.89 52.13 -14.75
N ILE A 64 14.64 51.45 -13.88
CA ILE A 64 14.08 50.77 -12.70
C ILE A 64 13.43 51.79 -11.77
N ASP A 65 14.08 52.92 -11.50
CA ASP A 65 13.55 53.96 -10.61
C ASP A 65 12.23 54.56 -11.15
N GLU A 66 12.06 54.79 -12.45
CA GLU A 66 10.82 55.23 -13.07
C GLU A 66 9.69 54.22 -12.83
N HIS A 67 9.94 52.93 -13.07
CA HIS A 67 8.95 51.86 -12.83
C HIS A 67 8.63 51.68 -11.35
N ILE A 68 9.60 51.80 -10.47
CA ILE A 68 9.40 51.70 -9.01
C ILE A 68 8.65 52.94 -8.49
N THR A 69 8.92 54.11 -9.03
CA THR A 69 8.26 55.38 -8.61
C THR A 69 6.77 55.36 -8.95
N ASP A 70 6.41 54.78 -10.08
CA ASP A 70 5.01 54.68 -10.55
C ASP A 70 4.28 53.49 -9.91
N SER A 71 4.99 52.47 -9.32
CA SER A 71 4.39 51.31 -8.68
C SER A 71 4.39 51.45 -7.16
N ASN A 72 3.17 51.50 -6.58
CA ASN A 72 3.03 51.35 -5.13
C ASN A 72 3.19 49.88 -4.77
N TYR A 73 4.10 49.53 -3.82
CA TYR A 73 4.23 48.21 -3.24
C TYR A 73 4.02 48.25 -1.73
N ASP A 74 3.43 47.17 -1.19
CA ASP A 74 3.05 47.08 0.22
C ASP A 74 4.15 46.41 1.06
N ILE A 75 4.96 45.53 0.45
CA ILE A 75 6.06 44.82 1.08
C ILE A 75 7.31 44.99 0.23
N PHE A 76 8.41 45.36 0.88
CA PHE A 76 9.77 45.28 0.34
C PHE A 76 10.48 44.10 0.90
N ILE A 77 11.01 43.21 0.05
CA ILE A 77 11.78 41.99 0.40
C ILE A 77 13.18 42.16 -0.12
N GLY A 78 14.12 42.51 0.77
CA GLY A 78 15.54 42.64 0.46
C GLY A 78 16.31 41.37 0.81
N ILE A 79 17.15 40.87 -0.10
CA ILE A 79 17.95 39.68 0.10
C ILE A 79 19.42 40.01 -0.24
N MET A 80 20.36 39.61 0.59
CA MET A 80 21.79 39.85 0.34
C MET A 80 22.63 38.75 0.95
N LYS A 81 23.60 38.21 0.19
CA LYS A 81 24.54 37.18 0.67
C LYS A 81 25.99 37.66 0.73
N ASN A 82 26.76 37.37 -0.28
CA ASN A 82 28.18 37.63 -0.33
C ASN A 82 28.53 38.78 -1.26
N ARG A 83 27.64 39.19 -2.11
CA ARG A 83 27.84 40.26 -3.10
C ARG A 83 26.97 41.46 -2.79
N TYR A 84 27.60 42.63 -2.77
CA TYR A 84 26.93 43.91 -2.51
C TYR A 84 26.22 44.48 -3.75
N GLY A 85 26.84 44.19 -4.92
CA GLY A 85 26.37 44.70 -6.23
C GLY A 85 27.22 45.82 -6.80
N HIS A 86 26.69 46.39 -7.88
CA HIS A 86 27.39 47.50 -8.58
C HIS A 86 26.86 48.86 -8.11
N PRO A 87 27.76 49.87 -8.01
CA PRO A 87 27.37 51.23 -7.57
C PRO A 87 26.40 51.86 -8.57
N THR A 88 25.42 52.59 -8.03
CA THR A 88 24.48 53.48 -8.76
C THR A 88 24.88 54.94 -8.58
N LYS A 89 24.18 55.87 -9.26
CA LYS A 89 24.42 57.33 -9.05
C LYS A 89 24.12 57.81 -7.65
N LYS A 90 23.23 57.05 -6.91
CA LYS A 90 22.69 57.50 -5.61
C LYS A 90 23.10 56.60 -4.44
N ALA A 91 23.61 55.38 -4.69
CA ALA A 91 23.97 54.44 -3.64
C ALA A 91 25.13 53.55 -4.08
N GLY A 92 25.75 52.82 -3.13
CA GLY A 92 26.82 51.90 -3.38
C GLY A 92 26.43 50.61 -4.12
N SER A 93 25.11 50.28 -4.19
CA SER A 93 24.57 49.19 -5.00
C SER A 93 23.11 49.47 -5.37
N GLY A 94 22.56 48.71 -6.36
CA GLY A 94 21.16 48.75 -6.72
C GLY A 94 20.23 48.38 -5.55
N THR A 95 20.55 47.27 -4.88
CA THR A 95 19.77 46.80 -3.71
C THR A 95 19.78 47.80 -2.55
N GLU A 96 20.95 48.47 -2.29
CA GLU A 96 21.01 49.59 -1.31
C GLU A 96 20.16 50.75 -1.75
N HIS A 97 20.18 51.11 -3.04
CA HIS A 97 19.38 52.21 -3.58
C HIS A 97 17.90 51.94 -3.36
N GLU A 98 17.40 50.77 -3.76
CA GLU A 98 16.03 50.34 -3.61
C GLU A 98 15.58 50.25 -2.13
N PHE A 99 16.46 49.80 -1.25
CA PHE A 99 16.21 49.83 0.19
C PHE A 99 16.08 51.26 0.75
N ASN A 100 16.96 52.18 0.33
CA ASN A 100 16.87 53.57 0.74
C ASN A 100 15.58 54.22 0.24
N ASP A 101 15.11 53.91 -0.99
CA ASP A 101 13.83 54.36 -1.49
C ASP A 101 12.66 53.81 -0.68
N ALA A 102 12.72 52.51 -0.29
CA ALA A 102 11.74 51.88 0.61
C ALA A 102 11.65 52.59 1.96
N LEU A 103 12.82 52.98 2.52
CA LEU A 103 12.88 53.74 3.78
C LEU A 103 12.25 55.14 3.62
N LEU A 104 12.58 55.84 2.56
CA LEU A 104 12.01 57.20 2.29
C LEU A 104 10.48 57.14 2.11
N ARG A 105 9.96 56.07 1.52
CA ARG A 105 8.51 55.84 1.42
C ARG A 105 7.89 55.60 2.79
N LYS A 106 8.56 54.76 3.62
CA LYS A 106 8.08 54.47 4.98
C LYS A 106 8.16 55.69 5.91
N GLU A 107 9.08 56.61 5.68
CA GLU A 107 9.07 57.91 6.38
C GLU A 107 7.88 58.79 6.06
N LYS A 108 7.39 58.72 4.81
CA LYS A 108 6.19 59.47 4.36
C LYS A 108 4.90 58.77 4.81
N ASP A 109 4.86 57.48 4.76
CA ASP A 109 3.74 56.66 5.27
C ASP A 109 4.26 55.52 6.16
N PRO A 110 4.19 55.67 7.50
CA PRO A 110 4.69 54.66 8.44
C PRO A 110 4.01 53.28 8.30
N GLN A 111 2.90 53.17 7.60
CA GLN A 111 2.16 51.94 7.41
C GLN A 111 2.61 51.15 6.17
N THR A 112 3.26 51.81 5.17
CA THR A 112 3.60 51.22 3.87
C THR A 112 4.89 51.79 3.29
N PRO A 113 5.89 50.96 2.84
CA PRO A 113 5.89 49.51 2.82
C PRO A 113 6.32 48.88 4.15
N GLN A 114 5.94 47.61 4.36
CA GLN A 114 6.60 46.76 5.33
C GLN A 114 7.97 46.33 4.74
N ILE A 115 9.04 46.60 5.43
CA ILE A 115 10.38 46.25 4.95
C ILE A 115 10.85 44.98 5.67
N LEU A 116 11.14 43.92 4.86
CA LEU A 116 11.71 42.62 5.29
C LEU A 116 13.08 42.52 4.67
N PHE A 117 14.14 42.35 5.48
CA PHE A 117 15.51 42.19 4.98
C PHE A 117 16.14 40.92 5.48
N TYR A 118 16.69 40.12 4.54
CA TYR A 118 17.29 38.80 4.80
C TYR A 118 18.77 38.79 4.43
N PHE A 119 19.63 38.36 5.36
CA PHE A 119 21.07 38.22 5.14
C PHE A 119 21.50 36.75 5.22
N GLY A 120 22.12 36.23 4.14
CA GLY A 120 22.61 34.85 4.09
C GLY A 120 23.89 34.65 4.90
N LYS A 121 23.95 33.52 5.61
CA LYS A 121 25.13 33.03 6.39
C LYS A 121 25.63 31.71 5.77
N GLN A 122 25.88 31.66 4.50
CA GLN A 122 26.35 30.43 3.85
C GLN A 122 27.89 30.32 3.92
N LEU A 123 28.38 29.07 3.81
CA LEU A 123 29.79 28.80 3.56
C LEU A 123 30.19 29.45 2.24
N ILE A 124 31.28 30.19 2.26
CA ILE A 124 31.80 30.94 1.12
C ILE A 124 32.69 30.02 0.32
N ASP A 125 32.43 29.90 -0.98
CA ASP A 125 33.33 29.23 -1.88
C ASP A 125 34.61 30.10 -2.10
N PRO A 126 35.79 29.60 -1.72
CA PRO A 126 37.05 30.34 -1.83
C PRO A 126 37.36 30.83 -3.24
N ASP A 127 36.90 30.09 -4.29
CA ASP A 127 37.23 30.39 -5.69
C ASP A 127 36.37 31.55 -6.27
N THR A 128 35.23 31.84 -5.65
CA THR A 128 34.31 32.91 -6.08
C THR A 128 34.26 34.07 -5.10
N PHE A 129 35.01 34.04 -4.00
CA PHE A 129 34.98 35.01 -2.92
C PHE A 129 35.62 36.35 -3.31
N ASN A 130 34.85 37.42 -3.16
CA ASN A 130 35.35 38.79 -3.31
C ASN A 130 35.33 39.52 -1.95
N PRO A 131 36.50 39.73 -1.31
CA PRO A 131 36.60 40.36 0.02
C PRO A 131 36.04 41.79 0.07
N GLU A 132 36.21 42.57 -1.01
CA GLU A 132 35.73 43.96 -1.05
C GLU A 132 34.19 44.00 -1.05
N GLN A 133 33.56 43.12 -1.87
CA GLN A 133 32.11 43.02 -1.94
C GLN A 133 31.55 42.56 -0.60
N TYR A 134 32.17 41.56 -0.01
CA TYR A 134 31.73 41.01 1.28
C TYR A 134 31.88 42.02 2.44
N ASN A 135 32.94 42.81 2.46
CA ASN A 135 33.10 43.85 3.49
C ASN A 135 32.00 44.92 3.36
N LYS A 136 31.64 45.29 2.13
CA LYS A 136 30.52 46.24 1.89
C LYS A 136 29.20 45.65 2.38
N VAL A 137 28.97 44.34 2.18
CA VAL A 137 27.79 43.68 2.75
C VAL A 137 27.75 43.77 4.26
N LYS A 138 28.88 43.53 4.94
CA LYS A 138 28.99 43.66 6.40
C LYS A 138 28.71 45.07 6.90
N GLU A 139 29.25 46.08 6.21
CA GLU A 139 29.02 47.48 6.55
C GLU A 139 27.52 47.84 6.36
N PHE A 140 26.93 47.41 5.26
CA PHE A 140 25.52 47.61 5.01
C PHE A 140 24.64 46.90 6.04
N LYS A 141 24.95 45.65 6.36
CA LYS A 141 24.26 44.89 7.42
C LYS A 141 24.34 45.60 8.77
N GLY A 142 25.48 46.23 9.10
CA GLY A 142 25.59 47.08 10.27
C GLY A 142 24.60 48.24 10.26
N ARG A 143 24.52 48.95 9.14
CA ARG A 143 23.57 50.09 8.97
C ARG A 143 22.09 49.61 9.06
N VAL A 144 21.76 48.48 8.42
CA VAL A 144 20.38 47.95 8.50
C VAL A 144 20.01 47.58 9.92
N ARG A 145 20.99 47.03 10.71
CA ARG A 145 20.79 46.70 12.13
C ARG A 145 20.49 47.93 12.97
N ASP A 146 21.13 49.05 12.68
CA ASP A 146 20.92 50.32 13.41
C ASP A 146 19.56 50.96 13.06
N LEU A 147 18.96 50.58 11.91
CA LEU A 147 17.66 51.09 11.42
C LEU A 147 16.48 50.19 11.80
N GLY A 148 16.71 48.93 12.13
CA GLY A 148 15.63 47.98 12.43
C GLY A 148 16.07 46.55 12.64
N ILE A 149 15.09 45.62 12.54
CA ILE A 149 15.30 44.19 12.69
C ILE A 149 15.41 43.54 11.29
N TYR A 150 16.43 42.74 11.09
CA TYR A 150 16.59 41.91 9.90
C TYR A 150 16.63 40.43 10.31
N THR A 151 16.52 39.54 9.34
CA THR A 151 16.60 38.10 9.56
C THR A 151 17.83 37.53 8.88
N ASP A 152 18.59 36.72 9.60
CA ASP A 152 19.67 35.90 9.03
C ASP A 152 19.12 34.54 8.58
N PHE A 153 19.57 34.01 7.44
CA PHE A 153 19.21 32.70 6.97
C PHE A 153 20.43 31.85 6.63
N GLU A 154 20.29 30.53 6.87
CA GLU A 154 21.31 29.51 6.54
C GLU A 154 20.65 28.50 5.56
N GLY A 155 20.87 28.74 4.26
CA GLY A 155 20.28 27.91 3.21
C GLY A 155 18.83 28.22 2.89
N VAL A 156 18.36 27.58 1.82
CA VAL A 156 17.12 27.83 1.13
C VAL A 156 15.87 27.57 1.97
N ASN A 157 15.86 26.48 2.72
CA ASN A 157 14.69 26.10 3.56
C ASN A 157 14.43 27.12 4.67
N ASN A 158 15.49 27.76 5.19
CA ASN A 158 15.35 28.70 6.30
C ASN A 158 14.75 30.04 5.85
N ILE A 159 15.06 30.50 4.62
CA ILE A 159 14.41 31.71 4.06
C ILE A 159 12.95 31.42 3.72
N GLU A 160 12.62 30.22 3.26
CA GLU A 160 11.25 29.76 2.96
C GLU A 160 10.35 29.85 4.20
N GLU A 161 10.76 29.24 5.31
CA GLU A 161 10.03 29.23 6.59
C GLU A 161 9.88 30.66 7.16
N SER A 162 10.96 31.45 7.12
CA SER A 162 10.97 32.81 7.64
C SER A 162 10.01 33.72 6.85
N LEU A 163 10.01 33.63 5.53
CA LEU A 163 9.14 34.42 4.69
C LEU A 163 7.66 34.07 4.89
N LYS A 164 7.31 32.77 4.97
CA LYS A 164 5.94 32.32 5.29
C LYS A 164 5.44 32.95 6.59
N SER A 165 6.25 32.84 7.67
CA SER A 165 5.92 33.41 8.98
C SER A 165 5.74 34.96 8.93
N HIS A 166 6.60 35.66 8.18
CA HIS A 166 6.49 37.12 8.07
C HIS A 166 5.29 37.57 7.25
N LEU A 167 4.89 36.83 6.21
CA LEU A 167 3.68 37.11 5.46
C LEU A 167 2.40 36.92 6.32
N GLU A 168 2.37 35.87 7.15
CA GLU A 168 1.30 35.67 8.13
C GLU A 168 1.19 36.84 9.13
N LEU A 169 2.32 37.27 9.68
CA LEU A 169 2.38 38.43 10.60
C LEU A 169 1.94 39.73 9.91
N PHE A 170 2.28 39.90 8.61
CA PHE A 170 1.85 41.03 7.83
C PHE A 170 0.34 41.06 7.69
N ILE A 171 -0.30 39.95 7.36
CA ILE A 171 -1.77 39.86 7.24
C ILE A 171 -2.43 40.20 8.59
N LYS A 172 -1.94 39.60 9.69
CA LYS A 172 -2.43 39.88 11.05
C LYS A 172 -2.37 41.38 11.38
N LYS A 173 -1.32 42.10 10.92
CA LYS A 173 -1.15 43.53 11.16
C LYS A 173 -2.02 44.42 10.29
N LYS A 174 -2.31 44.05 9.03
CA LYS A 174 -3.01 44.91 8.04
C LYS A 174 -4.53 44.77 8.09
N SER A 175 -5.07 43.76 8.69
CA SER A 175 -6.51 43.54 8.76
C SER A 175 -7.12 44.29 9.96
N PRO A 176 -8.37 44.83 9.85
CA PRO A 176 -9.02 45.50 10.96
C PRO A 176 -9.20 44.55 12.15
N VAL A 177 -8.81 45.02 13.30
CA VAL A 177 -8.38 44.43 14.56
C VAL A 177 -9.19 43.22 15.10
N ASN A 178 -10.36 42.84 14.62
CA ASN A 178 -11.12 41.72 15.20
C ASN A 178 -11.45 40.55 14.25
N ASN A 179 -11.46 40.71 12.93
CA ASN A 179 -11.92 39.64 12.04
C ASN A 179 -10.80 38.84 11.37
N ALA A 180 -9.60 39.37 11.22
CA ALA A 180 -8.54 38.66 10.51
C ALA A 180 -7.62 37.85 11.43
N GLU A 181 -7.37 38.33 12.62
CA GLU A 181 -6.66 37.50 13.63
C GLU A 181 -7.48 36.24 13.94
N GLU A 182 -8.77 36.42 14.17
CA GLU A 182 -9.69 35.32 14.42
C GLU A 182 -9.75 34.30 13.23
N LYS A 183 -9.77 34.84 11.99
CA LYS A 183 -9.74 33.99 10.78
C LYS A 183 -8.42 33.28 10.56
N VAL A 184 -7.29 33.90 10.78
CA VAL A 184 -5.97 33.27 10.68
C VAL A 184 -5.84 32.19 11.73
N ASP A 185 -6.25 32.45 12.97
CA ASP A 185 -6.22 31.46 14.05
C ASP A 185 -7.19 30.29 13.78
N GLN A 186 -8.33 30.53 13.12
CA GLN A 186 -9.25 29.49 12.67
C GLN A 186 -8.64 28.60 11.58
N VAL A 187 -7.99 29.19 10.57
CA VAL A 187 -7.32 28.44 9.49
C VAL A 187 -6.16 27.60 10.05
N ASP A 188 -5.38 28.19 10.94
CA ASP A 188 -4.28 27.49 11.65
C ASP A 188 -4.80 26.33 12.53
N HIS A 189 -5.92 26.53 13.23
CA HIS A 189 -6.56 25.51 14.02
C HIS A 189 -7.04 24.34 13.15
N ILE A 190 -7.65 24.62 12.00
CA ILE A 190 -8.07 23.60 11.03
C ILE A 190 -6.85 22.86 10.51
N LEU A 191 -5.77 23.56 10.10
CA LEU A 191 -4.54 22.92 9.60
C LEU A 191 -3.96 21.95 10.63
N LYS A 192 -3.81 22.37 11.88
CA LYS A 192 -3.31 21.51 12.98
C LYS A 192 -4.22 20.30 13.21
N ARG A 193 -5.55 20.47 13.10
CA ARG A 193 -6.48 19.33 13.18
C ARG A 193 -6.26 18.35 12.03
N LEU A 194 -6.11 18.84 10.79
CA LEU A 194 -5.88 18.00 9.62
C LEU A 194 -4.55 17.24 9.70
N GLU A 195 -3.50 17.88 10.18
CA GLU A 195 -2.20 17.24 10.44
C GLU A 195 -2.32 16.16 11.52
N SER A 196 -3.03 16.45 12.61
CA SER A 196 -3.29 15.47 13.67
C SER A 196 -4.11 14.27 13.18
N ASP A 197 -5.14 14.49 12.36
CA ASP A 197 -5.95 13.44 11.75
C ASP A 197 -5.09 12.51 10.86
N LEU A 198 -4.21 13.10 10.04
CA LEU A 198 -3.27 12.33 9.22
C LEU A 198 -2.28 11.55 10.08
N GLU A 199 -1.67 12.19 11.08
CA GLU A 199 -0.73 11.53 11.98
C GLU A 199 -1.36 10.34 12.72
N GLU A 200 -2.60 10.49 13.20
CA GLU A 200 -3.33 9.40 13.85
C GLU A 200 -3.59 8.24 12.88
N SER A 201 -3.94 8.55 11.62
CA SER A 201 -4.16 7.52 10.58
C SER A 201 -2.91 6.73 10.20
N LEU A 202 -1.72 7.32 10.39
CA LEU A 202 -0.42 6.70 10.07
C LEU A 202 0.12 5.83 11.22
N LYS A 203 -0.45 5.91 12.42
CA LYS A 203 0.00 5.09 13.55
C LYS A 203 -0.37 3.63 13.33
N SER A 204 0.60 2.76 13.53
CA SER A 204 0.42 1.30 13.57
C SER A 204 1.08 0.77 14.83
N TYR A 205 0.32 0.11 15.71
CA TYR A 205 0.82 -0.41 16.98
C TYR A 205 1.62 0.64 17.79
N ASN A 206 1.06 1.86 17.95
CA ASN A 206 1.71 3.03 18.54
C ASN A 206 2.99 3.53 17.86
N GLU A 207 3.36 3.01 16.71
CA GLU A 207 4.46 3.54 15.92
C GLU A 207 3.95 4.22 14.65
N LYS A 208 4.50 5.40 14.35
CA LYS A 208 4.26 6.11 13.11
C LYS A 208 5.22 5.58 12.05
N SER A 209 4.77 5.53 10.80
CA SER A 209 5.67 5.28 9.68
C SER A 209 6.80 6.32 9.69
N PRO A 210 8.07 5.92 9.57
CA PRO A 210 9.21 6.83 9.61
C PRO A 210 9.24 7.81 8.43
N VAL A 211 8.52 7.52 7.36
CA VAL A 211 8.47 8.31 6.14
C VAL A 211 7.09 8.20 5.50
N TRP A 212 6.60 9.28 4.90
CA TRP A 212 5.48 9.24 3.99
C TRP A 212 5.90 8.59 2.67
N ILE A 213 5.14 7.63 2.20
CA ILE A 213 5.32 7.01 0.88
C ILE A 213 4.12 7.36 0.03
N ASP A 214 4.36 7.98 -1.11
CA ASP A 214 3.31 8.31 -2.05
C ASP A 214 2.61 7.04 -2.55
N PRO A 215 1.29 6.93 -2.40
CA PRO A 215 0.55 5.74 -2.79
C PRO A 215 0.56 5.58 -4.31
N ILE A 216 0.58 4.33 -4.77
CA ILE A 216 0.48 4.02 -6.20
C ILE A 216 -0.99 3.77 -6.53
N ILE A 217 -1.58 4.71 -7.26
CA ILE A 217 -2.95 4.59 -7.77
C ILE A 217 -2.91 4.27 -9.26
N SER A 218 -3.70 3.29 -9.68
CA SER A 218 -3.76 2.81 -11.07
C SER A 218 -5.19 2.62 -11.54
N PHE A 219 -5.41 2.71 -12.86
CA PHE A 219 -6.66 2.26 -13.50
C PHE A 219 -6.79 0.73 -13.52
N LYS A 220 -5.68 0.03 -13.41
CA LYS A 220 -5.58 -1.42 -13.46
C LYS A 220 -5.46 -1.99 -12.07
N LYS A 221 -6.12 -3.12 -11.83
CA LYS A 221 -6.08 -3.84 -10.56
C LYS A 221 -4.70 -4.43 -10.26
N GLU A 222 -3.96 -4.78 -11.30
CA GLU A 222 -2.63 -5.38 -11.23
C GLU A 222 -1.66 -4.57 -12.08
N ILE A 223 -0.39 -4.54 -11.69
CA ILE A 223 0.67 -3.99 -12.55
C ILE A 223 0.92 -5.05 -13.62
N PRO A 224 0.79 -4.74 -14.92
CA PRO A 224 1.07 -5.70 -15.98
C PRO A 224 2.51 -6.21 -15.88
N ASP A 225 2.74 -7.50 -16.16
CA ASP A 225 4.08 -8.13 -16.18
C ASP A 225 5.03 -7.56 -17.24
N SER A 226 4.53 -6.74 -18.15
CA SER A 226 5.34 -6.00 -19.12
C SER A 226 5.88 -4.72 -18.50
N PRO A 227 7.17 -4.35 -18.75
CA PRO A 227 7.66 -3.05 -18.34
C PRO A 227 6.80 -2.00 -19.05
N LEU A 228 5.89 -1.39 -18.29
CA LEU A 228 5.11 -0.27 -18.77
C LEU A 228 6.04 0.73 -19.42
N LYS A 229 5.78 1.06 -20.66
CA LYS A 229 6.28 2.29 -21.26
C LYS A 229 5.91 3.36 -20.24
N ASN A 230 6.90 3.98 -19.63
CA ASN A 230 6.75 4.96 -18.57
C ASN A 230 5.58 5.87 -18.89
N GLY A 231 4.55 5.88 -18.06
CA GLY A 231 3.55 6.93 -18.01
C GLY A 231 2.07 6.55 -18.02
N ASP A 232 1.64 5.45 -18.58
CA ASP A 232 0.23 5.34 -18.99
C ASP A 232 -0.76 4.77 -17.94
N SER A 233 -0.31 4.29 -16.78
CA SER A 233 -1.23 3.71 -15.80
C SER A 233 -1.19 4.30 -14.38
N LYS A 234 -0.14 5.02 -14.01
CA LYS A 234 -0.04 5.68 -12.70
C LYS A 234 -0.78 7.02 -12.72
N ILE A 235 -1.59 7.24 -11.68
CA ILE A 235 -2.28 8.50 -11.48
C ILE A 235 -1.60 9.22 -10.32
N ASP A 236 -1.20 10.46 -10.56
CA ASP A 236 -0.70 11.32 -9.50
C ASP A 236 -1.85 11.78 -8.60
N VAL A 237 -1.72 11.53 -7.31
CA VAL A 237 -2.68 11.97 -6.29
C VAL A 237 -2.88 13.48 -6.33
N LYS A 238 -1.81 14.25 -6.61
CA LYS A 238 -1.89 15.70 -6.73
C LYS A 238 -2.86 16.14 -7.82
N SER A 239 -2.85 15.45 -8.97
CA SER A 239 -3.79 15.76 -10.07
C SER A 239 -5.25 15.54 -9.67
N ILE A 240 -5.54 14.55 -8.83
CA ILE A 240 -6.89 14.31 -8.29
C ILE A 240 -7.27 15.43 -7.31
N ILE A 241 -6.33 15.89 -6.48
CA ILE A 241 -6.55 16.96 -5.52
C ILE A 241 -6.79 18.30 -6.25
N GLU A 242 -6.01 18.59 -7.29
CA GLU A 242 -6.13 19.80 -8.10
C GLU A 242 -7.42 19.84 -8.90
N SER A 243 -7.89 18.72 -9.42
CA SER A 243 -9.11 18.60 -10.22
C SER A 243 -9.92 17.38 -9.84
N PRO A 244 -10.63 17.40 -8.68
CA PRO A 244 -11.38 16.26 -8.20
C PRO A 244 -12.53 15.89 -9.13
N TYR A 245 -12.78 14.59 -9.28
CA TYR A 245 -13.88 14.03 -10.05
C TYR A 245 -14.44 12.78 -9.36
N ASN A 246 -15.56 12.25 -9.83
CA ASN A 246 -16.18 11.08 -9.21
C ASN A 246 -15.35 9.80 -9.44
N ILE A 247 -14.78 9.26 -8.38
CA ILE A 247 -13.94 8.05 -8.41
C ILE A 247 -14.26 7.12 -7.24
N ILE A 248 -13.99 5.83 -7.46
CA ILE A 248 -13.95 4.83 -6.40
C ILE A 248 -12.53 4.29 -6.32
N ILE A 249 -11.81 4.59 -5.25
CA ILE A 249 -10.47 4.04 -5.00
C ILE A 249 -10.65 2.73 -4.24
N LYS A 250 -10.28 1.64 -4.87
CA LYS A 250 -10.43 0.28 -4.36
C LYS A 250 -9.10 -0.25 -3.85
N ALA A 251 -9.10 -0.83 -2.66
CA ALA A 251 -7.95 -1.56 -2.15
C ALA A 251 -8.39 -2.63 -1.15
N PRO A 252 -7.58 -3.66 -0.95
CA PRO A 252 -7.73 -4.53 0.20
C PRO A 252 -7.54 -3.77 1.52
N SER A 253 -7.99 -4.37 2.61
CA SER A 253 -7.76 -3.81 3.96
C SER A 253 -6.26 -3.58 4.22
N GLU A 254 -5.92 -2.57 5.03
CA GLU A 254 -4.53 -2.20 5.43
C GLU A 254 -3.63 -1.58 4.34
N PHE A 255 -4.17 -1.26 3.18
CA PHE A 255 -3.42 -0.56 2.13
C PHE A 255 -3.29 0.95 2.37
N GLY A 256 -3.92 1.47 3.41
CA GLY A 256 -3.82 2.89 3.77
C GLY A 256 -4.85 3.79 3.09
N LEU A 257 -6.04 3.26 2.71
CA LEU A 257 -7.12 4.07 2.14
C LEU A 257 -7.50 5.25 3.03
N THR A 258 -7.66 5.04 4.34
CA THR A 258 -7.96 6.10 5.31
C THR A 258 -6.83 7.13 5.39
N SER A 259 -5.57 6.69 5.42
CA SER A 259 -4.42 7.62 5.44
C SER A 259 -4.34 8.42 4.15
N LEU A 260 -4.65 7.82 3.00
CA LEU A 260 -4.75 8.52 1.72
C LEU A 260 -5.87 9.57 1.75
N ALA A 261 -7.03 9.26 2.31
CA ALA A 261 -8.13 10.20 2.44
C ALA A 261 -7.75 11.43 3.31
N HIS A 262 -7.11 11.20 4.47
CA HIS A 262 -6.61 12.28 5.31
C HIS A 262 -5.48 13.07 4.66
N TYR A 263 -4.59 12.43 3.92
CA TYR A 263 -3.55 13.08 3.12
C TYR A 263 -4.17 13.99 2.04
N MET A 264 -5.13 13.48 1.27
CA MET A 264 -5.82 14.29 0.24
C MET A 264 -6.55 15.48 0.86
N LYS A 265 -7.18 15.31 2.02
CA LYS A 265 -7.87 16.38 2.77
C LYS A 265 -6.88 17.47 3.20
N LEU A 266 -5.72 17.09 3.74
CA LEU A 266 -4.68 18.02 4.18
C LEU A 266 -4.04 18.77 3.00
N GLU A 267 -3.62 18.06 1.96
CA GLU A 267 -3.00 18.68 0.78
C GLU A 267 -3.98 19.56 0.01
N ALA A 268 -5.26 19.19 -0.06
CA ALA A 268 -6.30 20.05 -0.61
C ALA A 268 -6.41 21.36 0.17
N TRP A 269 -6.41 21.30 1.50
CA TRP A 269 -6.45 22.49 2.35
C TRP A 269 -5.25 23.42 2.12
N LYS A 270 -4.05 22.88 1.99
CA LYS A 270 -2.82 23.63 1.71
C LYS A 270 -2.87 24.42 0.39
N ILE A 271 -3.60 23.91 -0.61
CA ILE A 271 -3.81 24.61 -1.90
C ILE A 271 -5.14 25.38 -1.95
N GLY A 272 -5.75 25.65 -0.80
CA GLY A 272 -6.97 26.45 -0.69
C GLY A 272 -8.23 25.78 -1.20
N LYS A 273 -8.30 24.43 -1.15
CA LYS A 273 -9.49 23.63 -1.44
C LYS A 273 -10.04 22.97 -0.20
N THR A 274 -11.35 22.86 -0.13
CA THR A 274 -12.02 22.24 1.02
C THR A 274 -12.58 20.88 0.64
N PHE A 275 -11.97 19.82 1.20
CA PHE A 275 -12.42 18.43 1.08
C PHE A 275 -13.09 18.01 2.39
N ILE A 276 -14.32 17.56 2.32
CA ILE A 276 -15.09 17.07 3.47
C ILE A 276 -14.93 15.57 3.59
N TYR A 277 -14.42 15.12 4.72
CA TYR A 277 -14.17 13.70 5.01
C TYR A 277 -15.25 13.13 5.92
N ILE A 278 -15.81 11.98 5.55
CA ILE A 278 -16.77 11.21 6.34
C ILE A 278 -16.36 9.73 6.35
N ASP A 279 -16.23 9.19 7.55
CA ASP A 279 -16.09 7.76 7.77
C ASP A 279 -17.48 7.11 7.80
N SER A 280 -17.80 6.30 6.79
CA SER A 280 -19.12 5.68 6.64
C SER A 280 -19.46 4.72 7.79
N LYS A 281 -18.47 4.16 8.47
CA LYS A 281 -18.66 3.29 9.65
C LYS A 281 -19.03 4.08 10.91
N LYS A 282 -18.63 5.35 10.99
CA LYS A 282 -18.97 6.23 12.12
C LYS A 282 -20.29 6.95 11.95
N THR A 283 -21.00 6.73 10.85
CA THR A 283 -22.22 7.44 10.47
C THR A 283 -23.37 6.47 10.26
N LYS A 284 -24.57 6.81 10.73
CA LYS A 284 -25.78 6.05 10.38
C LYS A 284 -26.14 6.29 8.91
N LYS A 285 -26.26 5.24 8.07
CA LYS A 285 -26.46 5.31 6.61
C LYS A 285 -27.56 6.31 6.20
N HIS A 286 -28.67 6.38 6.96
CA HIS A 286 -29.76 7.32 6.68
C HIS A 286 -29.51 8.77 7.15
N LYS A 287 -28.45 9.04 7.92
CA LYS A 287 -28.10 10.37 8.43
C LYS A 287 -26.87 10.98 7.77
N ILE A 288 -26.23 10.27 6.84
CA ILE A 288 -24.95 10.68 6.24
C ILE A 288 -24.98 12.11 5.68
N VAL A 289 -26.04 12.49 5.01
CA VAL A 289 -26.18 13.85 4.46
C VAL A 289 -26.16 14.91 5.58
N LYS A 290 -26.83 14.62 6.70
CA LYS A 290 -26.82 15.52 7.87
C LYS A 290 -25.44 15.61 8.51
N ASP A 291 -24.72 14.48 8.58
CA ASP A 291 -23.38 14.43 9.17
C ASP A 291 -22.36 15.15 8.27
N ILE A 292 -22.53 15.10 6.94
CA ILE A 292 -21.75 15.92 6.02
C ILE A 292 -21.98 17.42 6.28
N TYR A 293 -23.23 17.86 6.42
CA TYR A 293 -23.52 19.27 6.76
C TYR A 293 -22.94 19.68 8.12
N HIS A 294 -22.94 18.80 9.09
CA HIS A 294 -22.30 19.06 10.38
C HIS A 294 -20.78 19.21 10.25
N GLU A 295 -20.12 18.35 9.45
CA GLU A 295 -18.68 18.49 9.21
C GLU A 295 -18.35 19.78 8.42
N ILE A 296 -19.21 20.22 7.49
CA ILE A 296 -19.07 21.50 6.80
C ILE A 296 -19.01 22.66 7.80
N GLN A 297 -19.88 22.65 8.82
CA GLN A 297 -19.87 23.67 9.86
C GLN A 297 -18.56 23.71 10.66
N ASN A 298 -17.87 22.59 10.80
CA ASN A 298 -16.57 22.50 11.46
C ASN A 298 -15.43 23.21 10.69
N TYR A 299 -15.67 23.58 9.41
CA TYR A 299 -14.78 24.41 8.60
C TYR A 299 -15.20 25.89 8.59
N PHE A 300 -16.14 26.29 9.45
CA PHE A 300 -16.72 27.64 9.49
C PHE A 300 -17.32 28.07 8.14
N LEU A 301 -17.79 27.14 7.34
CA LEU A 301 -18.47 27.40 6.08
C LEU A 301 -19.97 27.55 6.31
N GLU A 302 -20.53 28.66 5.82
CA GLU A 302 -21.98 28.92 5.94
C GLU A 302 -22.80 28.16 4.89
N ASP A 303 -22.18 27.75 3.77
CA ASP A 303 -22.86 27.15 2.63
C ASP A 303 -22.04 26.05 1.95
N SER A 304 -22.69 25.03 1.40
CA SER A 304 -22.06 23.94 0.64
C SER A 304 -21.40 24.39 -0.69
N LYS A 305 -21.60 25.60 -1.12
CA LYS A 305 -21.02 26.18 -2.35
C LYS A 305 -19.50 26.27 -2.34
N ASN A 306 -18.89 26.23 -1.17
CA ASN A 306 -17.44 26.37 -1.00
C ASN A 306 -16.74 25.02 -0.79
N ILE A 307 -17.38 23.90 -1.13
CA ILE A 307 -16.81 22.56 -1.02
C ILE A 307 -16.34 22.11 -2.38
N ASP A 308 -15.09 21.68 -2.46
CA ASP A 308 -14.49 21.17 -3.70
C ASP A 308 -14.69 19.67 -3.89
N CYS A 309 -14.79 18.87 -2.80
CA CYS A 309 -14.93 17.42 -2.88
C CYS A 309 -15.47 16.82 -1.57
N ILE A 310 -16.17 15.68 -1.66
CA ILE A 310 -16.57 14.84 -0.53
C ILE A 310 -15.80 13.54 -0.59
N LEU A 311 -15.14 13.17 0.52
CA LEU A 311 -14.41 11.92 0.71
C LEU A 311 -15.24 10.98 1.58
N LEU A 312 -15.70 9.86 1.01
CA LEU A 312 -16.43 8.82 1.73
C LEU A 312 -15.49 7.65 2.00
N ASP A 313 -15.06 7.51 3.24
CA ASP A 313 -14.14 6.46 3.66
C ASP A 313 -14.85 5.26 4.30
N SER A 314 -14.11 4.15 4.46
CA SER A 314 -14.55 2.91 5.08
C SER A 314 -15.79 2.29 4.39
N VAL A 315 -15.98 2.56 3.11
CA VAL A 315 -17.11 2.03 2.33
C VAL A 315 -16.83 0.57 1.97
N CYS A 316 -17.84 -0.29 2.14
CA CYS A 316 -17.87 -1.63 1.59
C CYS A 316 -19.10 -1.73 0.67
N LEU A 317 -18.88 -1.74 -0.65
CA LEU A 317 -19.97 -1.72 -1.64
C LEU A 317 -20.88 -2.94 -1.58
N GLU A 318 -20.43 -4.01 -0.93
CA GLU A 318 -21.16 -5.28 -0.77
C GLU A 318 -22.08 -5.28 0.46
N GLU A 319 -21.98 -4.23 1.29
CA GLU A 319 -22.76 -4.12 2.52
C GLU A 319 -24.18 -3.60 2.24
N ASN A 320 -25.19 -4.23 2.83
CA ASN A 320 -26.59 -3.85 2.67
C ASN A 320 -26.86 -2.37 3.00
N GLY A 321 -27.57 -1.68 2.09
CA GLY A 321 -27.97 -0.27 2.23
C GLY A 321 -26.87 0.75 1.93
N ILE A 322 -25.65 0.33 1.57
CA ILE A 322 -24.57 1.23 1.15
C ILE A 322 -24.89 1.93 -0.16
N MET A 323 -25.44 1.22 -1.14
CA MET A 323 -25.84 1.82 -2.42
C MET A 323 -26.88 2.93 -2.23
N GLN A 324 -27.85 2.72 -1.31
CA GLN A 324 -28.82 3.76 -0.97
C GLN A 324 -28.17 4.95 -0.25
N MET A 325 -27.20 4.70 0.61
CA MET A 325 -26.42 5.76 1.28
C MET A 325 -25.66 6.61 0.24
N ILE A 326 -24.94 5.97 -0.71
CA ILE A 326 -24.22 6.68 -1.77
C ILE A 326 -25.20 7.48 -2.62
N LYS A 327 -26.35 6.92 -2.97
CA LYS A 327 -27.40 7.63 -3.71
C LYS A 327 -27.85 8.89 -2.97
N ASN A 328 -28.12 8.79 -1.66
CA ASN A 328 -28.53 9.93 -0.85
C ASN A 328 -27.46 11.05 -0.85
N VAL A 329 -26.16 10.71 -0.82
CA VAL A 329 -25.07 11.69 -0.92
C VAL A 329 -25.02 12.30 -2.32
N CYS A 330 -25.17 11.48 -3.38
CA CYS A 330 -25.20 11.96 -4.76
C CYS A 330 -26.35 12.93 -5.02
N ASP A 331 -27.53 12.63 -4.50
CA ASP A 331 -28.73 13.46 -4.66
C ASP A 331 -28.66 14.73 -3.79
N GLY A 332 -28.05 14.67 -2.60
CA GLY A 332 -27.87 15.82 -1.71
C GLY A 332 -26.79 16.81 -2.14
N PHE A 333 -25.83 16.40 -2.98
CA PHE A 333 -24.66 17.21 -3.38
C PHE A 333 -24.40 17.08 -4.88
N GLU A 334 -25.38 17.44 -5.71
CA GLU A 334 -25.41 17.17 -7.17
C GLU A 334 -24.17 17.62 -7.95
N ASN A 335 -23.57 18.76 -7.59
CA ASN A 335 -22.46 19.38 -8.33
C ASN A 335 -21.08 19.18 -7.67
N ILE A 336 -21.02 18.51 -6.52
CA ILE A 336 -19.77 18.29 -5.78
C ILE A 336 -19.21 16.91 -6.13
N PRO A 337 -17.96 16.81 -6.58
CA PRO A 337 -17.30 15.52 -6.79
C PRO A 337 -17.26 14.67 -5.53
N ILE A 338 -17.38 13.36 -5.69
CA ILE A 338 -17.34 12.39 -4.59
C ILE A 338 -16.23 11.37 -4.86
N ILE A 339 -15.35 11.21 -3.89
CA ILE A 339 -14.32 10.16 -3.89
C ILE A 339 -14.69 9.12 -2.85
N ILE A 340 -14.86 7.88 -3.28
CA ILE A 340 -15.24 6.76 -2.43
C ILE A 340 -14.01 5.89 -2.21
N PHE A 341 -13.66 5.64 -0.95
CA PHE A 341 -12.61 4.71 -0.56
C PHE A 341 -13.26 3.38 -0.19
N ASN A 342 -13.14 2.42 -1.12
CA ASN A 342 -13.78 1.12 -1.00
C ASN A 342 -12.78 0.04 -0.62
N THR A 343 -13.00 -0.59 0.53
CA THR A 343 -12.24 -1.78 0.92
C THR A 343 -12.79 -2.97 0.16
N ILE A 344 -11.94 -3.60 -0.67
CA ILE A 344 -12.29 -4.85 -1.37
C ILE A 344 -11.97 -6.02 -0.46
N ASP A 345 -12.94 -6.92 -0.32
CA ASP A 345 -12.66 -8.27 0.17
C ASP A 345 -12.16 -9.13 -1.01
N ASN A 346 -11.05 -9.83 -0.80
CA ASN A 346 -10.51 -10.77 -1.80
C ASN A 346 -11.35 -12.04 -1.97
N ASN A 347 -12.53 -12.11 -1.37
CA ASN A 347 -13.50 -13.15 -1.63
C ASN A 347 -14.16 -12.95 -3.00
N PHE A 348 -13.47 -13.33 -4.06
CA PHE A 348 -13.95 -13.29 -5.46
C PHE A 348 -15.25 -14.07 -5.71
N PHE A 349 -15.83 -14.70 -4.69
CA PHE A 349 -16.82 -15.75 -4.85
C PHE A 349 -18.23 -15.41 -4.37
N LEU A 350 -18.46 -14.24 -3.79
CA LEU A 350 -19.76 -13.89 -3.23
C LEU A 350 -20.24 -12.52 -3.71
N LYS A 351 -20.88 -12.48 -4.87
CA LYS A 351 -21.96 -11.53 -5.11
C LYS A 351 -23.28 -12.28 -4.91
N SER A 352 -24.08 -11.84 -3.94
CA SER A 352 -25.48 -12.22 -3.89
C SER A 352 -26.21 -11.58 -5.08
N ASP A 353 -26.99 -12.35 -5.81
CA ASP A 353 -27.84 -11.87 -6.93
C ASP A 353 -29.00 -10.96 -6.47
N GLU A 354 -29.07 -10.61 -5.20
CA GLU A 354 -30.12 -9.81 -4.57
C GLU A 354 -29.71 -8.39 -4.23
N ASP A 355 -28.82 -7.78 -5.01
CA ASP A 355 -28.61 -6.35 -4.86
C ASP A 355 -29.86 -5.60 -5.35
N ASP A 356 -30.52 -4.93 -4.41
CA ASP A 356 -31.54 -3.93 -4.70
C ASP A 356 -31.05 -3.03 -5.85
N LYS A 357 -31.82 -2.96 -6.93
CA LYS A 357 -31.54 -2.14 -8.12
C LYS A 357 -31.61 -0.66 -7.78
N VAL A 358 -30.70 -0.18 -6.91
CA VAL A 358 -30.56 1.24 -6.62
C VAL A 358 -29.78 1.88 -7.75
N GLU A 359 -30.47 2.55 -8.65
CA GLU A 359 -29.85 3.26 -9.77
C GLU A 359 -29.18 4.54 -9.26
N ILE A 360 -27.84 4.62 -9.36
CA ILE A 360 -27.07 5.85 -9.11
C ILE A 360 -26.84 6.52 -10.46
N LYS A 361 -27.33 7.75 -10.63
CA LYS A 361 -27.20 8.51 -11.87
C LYS A 361 -25.77 8.97 -12.17
N ARG A 362 -24.88 9.01 -11.15
CA ARG A 362 -23.48 9.41 -11.29
C ARG A 362 -22.62 8.24 -11.73
N HIS A 363 -21.74 8.51 -12.68
CA HIS A 363 -20.71 7.56 -13.08
C HIS A 363 -19.44 7.74 -12.23
N PHE A 364 -18.98 6.67 -11.60
CA PHE A 364 -17.74 6.65 -10.83
C PHE A 364 -16.67 5.85 -11.58
N LYS A 365 -15.49 6.46 -11.73
CA LYS A 365 -14.35 5.78 -12.36
C LYS A 365 -13.63 4.92 -11.32
N PRO A 366 -13.47 3.60 -11.54
CA PRO A 366 -12.74 2.76 -10.61
C PRO A 366 -11.23 2.99 -10.72
N LEU A 367 -10.57 3.12 -9.58
CA LEU A 367 -9.13 3.17 -9.42
C LEU A 367 -8.70 2.17 -8.37
N TYR A 368 -7.46 1.72 -8.42
CA TYR A 368 -6.92 0.73 -7.50
C TYR A 368 -5.68 1.28 -6.81
N LEU A 369 -5.62 1.11 -5.49
CA LEU A 369 -4.43 1.36 -4.70
C LEU A 369 -3.61 0.08 -4.66
N LEU A 370 -2.38 0.15 -5.13
CA LEU A 370 -1.51 -0.99 -5.32
C LEU A 370 -0.55 -1.17 -4.12
N PRO A 371 0.00 -2.39 -3.91
CA PRO A 371 1.04 -2.64 -2.93
C PRO A 371 2.29 -1.80 -3.19
N LEU A 372 3.11 -1.61 -2.16
CA LEU A 372 4.38 -0.89 -2.29
C LEU A 372 5.36 -1.65 -3.19
N PRO A 373 6.01 -0.96 -4.14
CA PRO A 373 7.15 -1.49 -4.85
C PRO A 373 8.34 -1.67 -3.90
N GLN A 374 9.29 -2.50 -4.28
CA GLN A 374 10.46 -2.83 -3.47
C GLN A 374 11.28 -1.59 -3.09
N ASN A 375 11.43 -0.63 -4.00
CA ASN A 375 12.10 0.63 -3.72
C ASN A 375 11.45 1.42 -2.56
N ASP A 376 10.13 1.40 -2.45
CA ASP A 376 9.43 2.09 -1.37
C ASP A 376 9.51 1.32 -0.06
N VAL A 377 9.50 -0.02 -0.10
CA VAL A 377 9.84 -0.85 1.07
C VAL A 377 11.27 -0.53 1.54
N ARG A 378 12.23 -0.39 0.64
CA ARG A 378 13.61 0.04 0.94
C ARG A 378 13.64 1.38 1.67
N LYS A 379 12.88 2.38 1.22
CA LYS A 379 12.78 3.68 1.90
C LYS A 379 12.28 3.54 3.34
N ILE A 380 11.29 2.70 3.58
CA ILE A 380 10.79 2.42 4.94
C ILE A 380 11.89 1.80 5.79
N VAL A 381 12.57 0.77 5.26
CA VAL A 381 13.66 0.06 5.98
C VAL A 381 14.78 1.04 6.36
N VAL A 382 15.32 1.78 5.38
CA VAL A 382 16.44 2.73 5.61
C VAL A 382 16.08 3.81 6.64
N ASN A 383 14.86 4.36 6.55
CA ASN A 383 14.44 5.39 7.50
C ASN A 383 14.16 4.80 8.90
N TYR A 384 13.60 3.59 8.97
CA TYR A 384 13.39 2.90 10.25
C TYR A 384 14.72 2.50 10.92
N SER A 385 15.64 1.93 10.15
CA SER A 385 17.00 1.58 10.60
C SER A 385 17.73 2.79 11.17
N ARG A 386 17.68 3.93 10.47
CA ARG A 386 18.27 5.19 10.93
C ARG A 386 17.60 5.70 12.21
N LEU A 387 16.27 5.67 12.29
CA LEU A 387 15.51 6.13 13.47
C LEU A 387 15.80 5.29 14.71
N LYS A 388 15.93 3.98 14.55
CA LYS A 388 16.19 3.03 15.66
C LYS A 388 17.68 2.73 15.86
N SER A 389 18.57 3.34 15.06
CA SER A 389 20.04 3.10 15.09
C SER A 389 20.40 1.62 15.02
N LEU A 390 19.80 0.89 14.06
CA LEU A 390 20.08 -0.53 13.86
C LEU A 390 21.49 -0.69 13.29
N GLU A 391 22.23 -1.70 13.77
CA GLU A 391 23.63 -1.96 13.35
C GLU A 391 23.72 -2.85 12.09
N GLU A 392 22.63 -3.54 11.73
CA GLU A 392 22.60 -4.41 10.54
C GLU A 392 22.54 -3.58 9.24
N ASP A 393 23.14 -4.14 8.18
CA ASP A 393 23.08 -3.57 6.84
C ASP A 393 21.65 -3.49 6.31
N ASP A 394 21.28 -2.36 5.73
CA ASP A 394 19.91 -2.08 5.25
C ASP A 394 19.46 -3.10 4.18
N ASP A 395 20.35 -3.61 3.34
CA ASP A 395 20.01 -4.65 2.34
C ASP A 395 19.70 -5.99 2.99
N ILE A 396 20.37 -6.33 4.09
CA ILE A 396 20.08 -7.55 4.86
C ILE A 396 18.71 -7.42 5.51
N ILE A 397 18.41 -6.28 6.13
CA ILE A 397 17.12 -6.00 6.76
C ILE A 397 16.01 -6.03 5.70
N LEU A 398 16.22 -5.40 4.54
CA LEU A 398 15.27 -5.41 3.43
C LEU A 398 14.96 -6.84 2.94
N GLY A 399 16.00 -7.65 2.74
CA GLY A 399 15.86 -9.05 2.36
C GLY A 399 15.07 -9.87 3.39
N LYS A 400 15.31 -9.65 4.68
CA LYS A 400 14.52 -10.27 5.77
C LYS A 400 13.06 -9.85 5.72
N VAL A 401 12.79 -8.54 5.64
CA VAL A 401 11.41 -7.99 5.60
C VAL A 401 10.64 -8.54 4.40
N THR A 402 11.24 -8.53 3.21
CA THR A 402 10.59 -9.02 1.98
C THR A 402 10.28 -10.51 2.09
N LYS A 403 11.25 -11.31 2.54
CA LYS A 403 11.10 -12.75 2.73
C LYS A 403 10.03 -13.07 3.78
N ASP A 404 9.99 -12.33 4.88
CA ASP A 404 9.01 -12.55 5.94
C ASP A 404 7.60 -12.16 5.48
N LEU A 405 7.44 -11.08 4.71
CA LEU A 405 6.17 -10.73 4.07
C LEU A 405 5.67 -11.88 3.18
N GLU A 406 6.56 -12.52 2.42
CA GLU A 406 6.22 -13.66 1.58
C GLU A 406 5.82 -14.89 2.39
N ILE A 407 6.65 -15.30 3.35
CA ILE A 407 6.38 -16.47 4.22
C ILE A 407 5.08 -16.31 5.00
N LEU A 408 4.82 -15.09 5.47
CA LEU A 408 3.63 -14.76 6.26
C LEU A 408 2.40 -14.47 5.42
N ASN A 409 2.55 -14.50 4.10
CA ASN A 409 1.49 -14.17 3.14
C ASN A 409 0.87 -12.77 3.39
N LEU A 410 1.73 -11.79 3.65
CA LEU A 410 1.36 -10.40 3.89
C LEU A 410 1.72 -9.53 2.70
N HIS A 411 0.87 -8.56 2.39
CA HIS A 411 1.18 -7.58 1.36
C HIS A 411 2.24 -6.57 1.81
N ARG A 412 2.96 -6.02 0.84
CA ARG A 412 3.91 -4.92 1.00
C ARG A 412 3.14 -3.62 1.27
N THR A 413 2.72 -3.43 2.51
CA THR A 413 2.09 -2.21 3.00
C THR A 413 2.98 -1.56 4.05
N PRO A 414 2.91 -0.22 4.27
CA PRO A 414 3.70 0.43 5.33
C PRO A 414 3.50 -0.24 6.69
N LYS A 415 2.25 -0.58 7.02
CA LYS A 415 1.90 -1.23 8.28
C LYS A 415 2.58 -2.59 8.44
N ASN A 416 2.50 -3.45 7.43
CA ASN A 416 3.09 -4.79 7.48
C ASN A 416 4.63 -4.71 7.56
N CYS A 417 5.25 -3.82 6.79
CA CYS A 417 6.69 -3.58 6.84
C CYS A 417 7.14 -3.14 8.24
N ILE A 418 6.45 -2.16 8.85
CA ILE A 418 6.78 -1.65 10.19
C ILE A 418 6.55 -2.74 11.25
N SER A 419 5.50 -3.53 11.13
CA SER A 419 5.20 -4.64 12.05
C SER A 419 6.34 -5.67 12.07
N ILE A 420 6.83 -6.05 10.89
CA ILE A 420 7.98 -6.98 10.78
C ILE A 420 9.25 -6.35 11.30
N LEU A 421 9.55 -5.10 10.93
CA LEU A 421 10.73 -4.38 11.41
C LEU A 421 10.74 -4.26 12.92
N ARG A 422 9.60 -3.94 13.53
CA ARG A 422 9.45 -3.85 14.97
C ARG A 422 9.67 -5.21 15.65
N ALA A 423 9.08 -6.27 15.11
CA ALA A 423 9.25 -7.62 15.63
C ALA A 423 10.71 -8.09 15.51
N SER A 424 11.37 -7.82 14.38
CA SER A 424 12.77 -8.22 14.14
C SER A 424 13.75 -7.44 14.99
N SER A 425 13.56 -6.13 15.16
CA SER A 425 14.47 -5.27 15.93
C SER A 425 14.53 -5.60 17.41
N LYS A 426 13.46 -6.18 17.99
CA LYS A 426 13.39 -6.55 19.40
C LYS A 426 14.02 -7.89 19.72
N ILE A 427 13.86 -8.87 18.83
CA ILE A 427 14.31 -10.25 19.04
C ILE A 427 15.77 -10.43 18.54
N GLY A 428 16.25 -9.48 17.73
CA GLY A 428 17.60 -9.54 17.18
C GLY A 428 17.85 -10.77 16.34
N SER A 429 18.99 -11.42 16.51
CA SER A 429 19.40 -12.61 15.74
C SER A 429 18.53 -13.85 15.95
N GLU A 430 17.70 -13.89 16.99
CA GLU A 430 16.78 -14.99 17.28
C GLU A 430 15.43 -14.85 16.55
N TYR A 431 15.15 -13.71 15.91
CA TYR A 431 13.92 -13.51 15.16
C TYR A 431 13.90 -14.39 13.90
N SER A 432 13.00 -15.34 13.90
CA SER A 432 12.69 -16.16 12.72
C SER A 432 11.24 -16.64 12.83
N PRO A 433 10.27 -15.89 12.27
CA PRO A 433 8.89 -16.31 12.31
C PRO A 433 8.73 -17.58 11.45
N ILE A 434 8.32 -18.64 12.11
CA ILE A 434 8.12 -19.94 11.45
C ILE A 434 6.83 -19.94 10.65
N ASN A 435 5.84 -19.18 11.15
CA ASN A 435 4.52 -19.02 10.55
C ASN A 435 3.84 -17.74 11.04
N ARG A 436 2.70 -17.43 10.43
CA ARG A 436 1.91 -16.24 10.74
C ARG A 436 1.45 -16.18 12.20
N THR A 437 1.15 -17.32 12.81
CA THR A 437 0.79 -17.41 14.23
C THR A 437 1.91 -16.89 15.12
N LYS A 438 3.15 -17.30 14.85
CA LYS A 438 4.31 -16.87 15.62
C LYS A 438 4.58 -15.36 15.49
N LEU A 439 4.32 -14.79 14.33
CA LEU A 439 4.41 -13.34 14.16
C LEU A 439 3.38 -12.62 15.03
N LEU A 440 2.12 -13.07 15.02
CA LEU A 440 1.06 -12.47 15.85
C LEU A 440 1.37 -12.60 17.34
N ASP A 441 1.87 -13.76 17.78
CA ASP A 441 2.37 -13.96 19.15
C ASP A 441 3.42 -12.90 19.51
N THR A 442 4.38 -12.69 18.61
CA THR A 442 5.46 -11.73 18.81
C THR A 442 4.95 -10.30 18.89
N ILE A 443 4.06 -9.91 17.97
CA ILE A 443 3.45 -8.58 17.96
C ILE A 443 2.66 -8.35 19.26
N LEU A 444 1.86 -9.32 19.67
CA LEU A 444 1.04 -9.21 20.89
C LEU A 444 1.91 -9.06 22.13
N ASN A 445 2.94 -9.90 22.29
CA ASN A 445 3.90 -9.78 23.40
C ASN A 445 4.57 -8.40 23.40
N THR A 446 5.02 -7.92 22.24
CA THR A 446 5.64 -6.61 22.08
C THR A 446 4.73 -5.47 22.54
N ILE A 447 3.45 -5.51 22.15
CA ILE A 447 2.45 -4.50 22.54
C ILE A 447 2.29 -4.45 24.04
N PHE A 448 2.12 -5.58 24.70
CA PHE A 448 1.92 -5.62 26.14
C PHE A 448 3.20 -5.32 26.94
N ASP A 449 4.37 -5.65 26.43
CA ASP A 449 5.65 -5.35 27.07
C ASP A 449 6.01 -3.86 27.02
N GLU A 450 5.67 -3.17 25.93
CA GLU A 450 6.01 -1.75 25.71
C GLU A 450 5.00 -0.77 26.29
N TYR A 451 3.77 -1.22 26.55
CA TYR A 451 2.74 -0.31 27.02
C TYR A 451 3.05 0.19 28.42
N GLU A 452 3.15 1.51 28.58
CA GLU A 452 3.43 2.15 29.87
C GLU A 452 2.29 1.91 30.85
N ILE A 453 2.62 1.38 32.02
CA ILE A 453 1.65 1.15 33.07
C ILE A 453 1.36 2.47 33.76
N PRO A 454 0.09 2.91 33.93
CA PRO A 454 -0.23 4.01 34.81
C PRO A 454 0.28 3.76 36.25
N THR A 455 0.77 4.79 36.90
CA THR A 455 1.38 4.72 38.24
C THR A 455 0.51 4.13 39.34
N TYR A 456 -0.79 3.98 39.11
CA TYR A 456 -1.76 3.39 40.04
C TYR A 456 -2.03 1.90 39.81
N HIS A 457 -1.36 1.26 38.78
CA HIS A 457 -1.45 -0.18 38.56
C HIS A 457 -0.19 -0.89 39.04
N ASP A 458 -0.36 -1.89 39.91
CA ASP A 458 0.78 -2.61 40.51
C ASP A 458 1.39 -3.69 39.57
N LYS A 459 0.67 -4.18 38.56
CA LYS A 459 1.12 -5.27 37.70
C LYS A 459 0.70 -5.08 36.23
N LYS A 460 1.59 -5.45 35.31
CA LYS A 460 1.25 -5.59 33.87
C LYS A 460 0.32 -6.78 33.67
N PRO A 461 -0.68 -6.69 32.76
CA PRO A 461 -1.46 -7.83 32.36
C PRO A 461 -0.56 -8.90 31.72
N ASP A 462 -0.71 -10.15 32.12
CA ASP A 462 -0.03 -11.26 31.46
C ASP A 462 -0.65 -11.51 30.08
N VAL A 463 0.19 -11.65 29.06
CA VAL A 463 -0.27 -11.83 27.65
C VAL A 463 -1.08 -13.11 27.49
N LYS A 464 -0.75 -14.17 28.25
CA LYS A 464 -1.48 -15.44 28.21
C LYS A 464 -2.87 -15.31 28.84
N ASP A 465 -2.98 -14.59 29.96
CA ASP A 465 -4.27 -14.28 30.57
C ASP A 465 -5.13 -13.45 29.62
N CYS A 466 -4.54 -12.44 28.98
CA CYS A 466 -5.22 -11.64 27.95
C CYS A 466 -5.71 -12.49 26.77
N SER A 467 -4.84 -13.35 26.23
CA SER A 467 -5.20 -14.23 25.11
C SER A 467 -6.28 -15.25 25.50
N PHE A 468 -6.23 -15.76 26.72
CA PHE A 468 -7.24 -16.65 27.26
C PHE A 468 -8.63 -15.98 27.33
N VAL A 469 -8.69 -14.79 27.93
CA VAL A 469 -9.93 -14.04 28.11
C VAL A 469 -10.48 -13.56 26.74
N LEU A 470 -9.62 -13.05 25.86
CA LEU A 470 -10.01 -12.65 24.50
C LEU A 470 -10.47 -13.85 23.64
N GLY A 471 -9.95 -15.05 23.92
CA GLY A 471 -10.45 -16.29 23.30
C GLY A 471 -11.93 -16.53 23.60
N TYR A 472 -12.37 -16.34 24.83
CA TYR A 472 -13.81 -16.42 25.20
C TYR A 472 -14.65 -15.35 24.53
N LEU A 473 -14.15 -14.10 24.46
CA LEU A 473 -14.84 -13.04 23.73
C LEU A 473 -15.09 -13.46 22.28
N CYS A 474 -14.03 -13.90 21.60
CA CYS A 474 -14.12 -14.30 20.19
C CYS A 474 -14.98 -15.56 19.97
N GLU A 475 -14.99 -16.51 20.93
CA GLU A 475 -15.93 -17.63 20.95
C GLU A 475 -17.38 -17.13 20.96
N SER A 476 -17.72 -16.20 21.87
CA SER A 476 -19.04 -15.58 21.96
C SER A 476 -19.46 -14.87 20.67
N LEU A 477 -18.52 -14.09 20.07
CA LEU A 477 -18.76 -13.37 18.82
C LEU A 477 -19.00 -14.36 17.65
N LEU A 478 -18.21 -15.44 17.54
CA LEU A 478 -18.36 -16.45 16.51
C LEU A 478 -19.67 -17.21 16.61
N ILE A 479 -20.11 -17.57 17.85
CA ILE A 479 -21.37 -18.28 18.08
C ILE A 479 -22.56 -17.40 17.74
N ARG A 480 -22.51 -16.12 18.10
CA ARG A 480 -23.55 -15.13 17.79
C ARG A 480 -23.56 -14.75 16.31
N ASN A 481 -22.48 -15.02 15.59
CA ASN A 481 -22.22 -14.53 14.23
C ASN A 481 -22.35 -13.00 14.12
N ASP A 482 -21.91 -12.30 15.18
CA ASP A 482 -21.91 -10.85 15.28
C ASP A 482 -20.59 -10.40 15.89
N PHE A 483 -19.79 -9.65 15.15
CA PHE A 483 -18.42 -9.29 15.49
C PHE A 483 -18.27 -7.85 15.99
N GLU A 484 -19.40 -7.17 16.16
CA GLU A 484 -19.47 -5.90 16.88
C GLU A 484 -19.95 -6.12 18.32
N PHE A 485 -19.44 -5.35 19.27
CA PHE A 485 -19.78 -5.47 20.66
C PHE A 485 -19.73 -4.13 21.39
N SER A 486 -20.56 -3.96 22.43
CA SER A 486 -20.52 -2.79 23.29
C SER A 486 -19.46 -2.94 24.38
N GLU A 487 -19.03 -1.82 24.97
CA GLU A 487 -18.11 -1.83 26.11
C GLU A 487 -18.69 -2.59 27.31
N ASP A 488 -20.00 -2.44 27.55
CA ASP A 488 -20.69 -3.16 28.59
C ASP A 488 -20.69 -4.68 28.34
N PHE A 489 -20.94 -5.12 27.13
CA PHE A 489 -20.83 -6.52 26.74
C PHE A 489 -19.40 -7.05 26.97
N PHE A 490 -18.38 -6.32 26.50
CA PHE A 490 -16.98 -6.68 26.73
C PHE A 490 -16.68 -6.86 28.22
N LYS A 491 -17.02 -5.85 29.05
CA LYS A 491 -16.74 -5.89 30.50
C LYS A 491 -17.55 -6.97 31.21
N THR A 492 -18.80 -7.17 30.85
CA THR A 492 -19.69 -8.13 31.52
C THR A 492 -19.28 -9.57 31.21
N GLU A 493 -19.08 -9.91 29.94
CA GLU A 493 -18.66 -11.25 29.53
C GLU A 493 -17.29 -11.61 30.12
N LEU A 494 -16.30 -10.69 29.96
CA LEU A 494 -14.95 -10.99 30.42
C LEU A 494 -14.83 -10.98 31.95
N ARG A 495 -15.58 -10.15 32.66
CA ARG A 495 -15.63 -10.17 34.13
C ARG A 495 -16.18 -11.50 34.69
N LYS A 496 -17.16 -12.08 34.00
CA LYS A 496 -17.70 -13.41 34.34
C LYS A 496 -16.61 -14.45 34.19
N ILE A 497 -15.89 -14.47 33.05
CA ILE A 497 -14.82 -15.42 32.78
C ILE A 497 -13.64 -15.26 33.73
N CYS A 498 -13.21 -14.02 34.01
CA CYS A 498 -12.17 -13.75 34.99
C CYS A 498 -12.54 -14.30 36.37
N LYS A 499 -13.79 -14.10 36.82
CA LYS A 499 -14.27 -14.59 38.11
C LYS A 499 -14.30 -16.13 38.15
N GLU A 500 -14.80 -16.78 37.12
CA GLU A 500 -14.91 -18.25 37.02
C GLU A 500 -13.55 -18.93 37.01
N ASN A 501 -12.51 -18.28 36.43
CA ASN A 501 -11.18 -18.83 36.29
C ASN A 501 -10.14 -18.26 37.27
N TYR A 502 -10.57 -17.46 38.25
CA TYR A 502 -9.68 -16.83 39.24
C TYR A 502 -8.57 -15.97 38.63
N ILE A 503 -8.87 -15.28 37.53
CA ILE A 503 -7.95 -14.37 36.83
C ILE A 503 -8.19 -12.93 37.27
N GLU A 504 -7.14 -12.28 37.75
CA GLU A 504 -7.17 -10.85 38.09
C GLU A 504 -6.66 -10.04 36.88
N LEU A 505 -7.60 -9.44 36.13
CA LEU A 505 -7.29 -8.66 34.94
C LEU A 505 -8.09 -7.35 34.96
N ASP A 506 -7.41 -6.23 34.75
CA ASP A 506 -8.06 -4.94 34.53
C ASP A 506 -8.62 -4.87 33.11
N LEU A 507 -9.92 -5.00 32.94
CA LEU A 507 -10.60 -5.05 31.66
C LEU A 507 -10.67 -3.67 30.97
N GLU A 508 -10.66 -2.57 31.71
CA GLU A 508 -10.61 -1.22 31.16
C GLU A 508 -9.25 -0.95 30.54
N TYR A 509 -8.22 -1.32 31.31
CA TYR A 509 -6.84 -1.24 30.82
C TYR A 509 -6.62 -2.14 29.60
N LEU A 510 -7.09 -3.40 29.62
CA LEU A 510 -7.01 -4.31 28.47
C LEU A 510 -7.67 -3.70 27.23
N LEU A 511 -8.90 -3.20 27.34
CA LEU A 511 -9.61 -2.58 26.23
C LEU A 511 -8.84 -1.36 25.70
N LYS A 512 -8.31 -0.53 26.59
CA LYS A 512 -7.51 0.64 26.24
C LYS A 512 -6.24 0.25 25.46
N VAL A 513 -5.48 -0.74 25.94
CA VAL A 513 -4.28 -1.25 25.24
C VAL A 513 -4.63 -1.72 23.83
N LEU A 514 -5.72 -2.47 23.67
CA LEU A 514 -6.16 -2.99 22.37
C LEU A 514 -6.60 -1.87 21.40
N VAL A 515 -7.24 -0.83 21.92
CA VAL A 515 -7.68 0.34 21.12
C VAL A 515 -6.48 1.20 20.73
N ASP A 516 -5.62 1.56 21.68
CA ASP A 516 -4.45 2.41 21.45
C ASP A 516 -3.47 1.77 20.44
N ASN A 517 -3.38 0.43 20.42
CA ASN A 517 -2.56 -0.31 19.46
C ASN A 517 -3.31 -0.73 18.20
N SER A 518 -4.50 -0.20 17.96
CA SER A 518 -5.26 -0.45 16.72
C SER A 518 -5.61 -1.94 16.46
N ILE A 519 -5.67 -2.78 17.50
CA ILE A 519 -6.23 -4.14 17.43
C ILE A 519 -7.75 -4.06 17.40
N ILE A 520 -8.32 -3.23 18.27
CA ILE A 520 -9.76 -2.95 18.34
C ILE A 520 -10.02 -1.52 17.83
N GLY A 521 -11.03 -1.37 17.01
CA GLY A 521 -11.59 -0.10 16.57
C GLY A 521 -12.89 0.21 17.32
N ARG A 522 -13.26 1.50 17.33
CA ARG A 522 -14.52 1.96 17.90
C ARG A 522 -15.37 2.64 16.85
N ASN A 523 -16.67 2.28 16.83
CA ASN A 523 -17.68 2.89 15.98
C ASN A 523 -18.86 3.32 16.87
N PHE A 524 -19.00 4.62 17.16
CA PHE A 524 -19.93 5.14 18.18
C PHE A 524 -19.76 4.46 19.54
N ASN A 525 -20.74 3.64 19.94
CA ASN A 525 -20.76 2.88 21.19
C ASN A 525 -20.40 1.40 21.00
N LEU A 526 -20.03 1.00 19.76
CA LEU A 526 -19.65 -0.36 19.43
C LEU A 526 -18.15 -0.44 19.15
N TYR A 527 -17.57 -1.56 19.52
CA TYR A 527 -16.19 -1.94 19.28
C TYR A 527 -16.15 -3.11 18.31
N TYR A 528 -15.06 -3.23 17.55
CA TYR A 528 -14.83 -4.32 16.60
C TYR A 528 -13.33 -4.55 16.42
N PHE A 529 -12.92 -5.75 16.07
CA PHE A 529 -11.53 -6.01 15.72
C PHE A 529 -11.23 -5.38 14.34
N LYS A 530 -10.24 -4.46 14.29
CA LYS A 530 -9.87 -3.78 13.03
C LYS A 530 -9.44 -4.76 11.95
N ASN A 531 -8.79 -5.87 12.35
CA ASN A 531 -8.36 -6.92 11.46
C ASN A 531 -8.94 -8.26 11.90
N SER A 532 -9.60 -8.94 10.99
CA SER A 532 -10.28 -10.22 11.24
C SER A 532 -9.32 -11.32 11.71
N TYR A 533 -8.05 -11.27 11.31
CA TYR A 533 -7.08 -12.25 11.74
C TYR A 533 -6.86 -12.29 13.27
N TRP A 534 -7.06 -11.19 14.00
CA TRP A 534 -7.03 -11.20 15.46
C TRP A 534 -8.16 -12.04 16.06
N VAL A 535 -9.37 -11.95 15.48
CA VAL A 535 -10.49 -12.79 15.89
C VAL A 535 -10.14 -14.26 15.71
N PHE A 536 -9.65 -14.64 14.53
CA PHE A 536 -9.31 -16.04 14.22
C PHE A 536 -8.13 -16.55 15.05
N TYR A 537 -7.16 -15.69 15.35
CA TYR A 537 -6.05 -15.99 16.23
C TYR A 537 -6.54 -16.32 17.66
N PHE A 538 -7.41 -15.48 18.25
CA PHE A 538 -7.96 -15.75 19.59
C PHE A 538 -8.91 -16.95 19.58
N ILE A 539 -9.68 -17.17 18.52
CA ILE A 539 -10.49 -18.38 18.33
C ILE A 539 -9.59 -19.64 18.36
N ALA A 540 -8.48 -19.62 17.66
CA ALA A 540 -7.53 -20.73 17.63
C ALA A 540 -6.93 -21.01 19.00
N HIS A 541 -6.57 -19.98 19.77
CA HIS A 541 -6.17 -20.11 21.16
C HIS A 541 -7.26 -20.75 22.02
N ARG A 542 -8.50 -20.34 21.85
CA ARG A 542 -9.65 -20.90 22.56
C ARG A 542 -9.91 -22.37 22.22
N MET A 543 -9.80 -22.73 20.92
CA MET A 543 -9.87 -24.15 20.48
C MET A 543 -8.81 -25.03 21.16
N ASN A 544 -7.62 -24.48 21.35
CA ASN A 544 -6.54 -25.21 22.01
C ASN A 544 -6.80 -25.45 23.52
N MET A 545 -7.66 -24.64 24.14
CA MET A 545 -7.96 -24.68 25.58
C MET A 545 -9.29 -25.39 25.91
N SER A 546 -10.26 -25.43 24.97
CA SER A 546 -11.60 -26.02 25.18
C SER A 546 -11.89 -27.10 24.14
N LYS A 547 -12.07 -28.33 24.64
CA LYS A 547 -12.48 -29.45 23.78
C LYS A 547 -13.90 -29.27 23.23
N GLU A 548 -14.79 -28.69 24.03
CA GLU A 548 -16.18 -28.43 23.63
C GLU A 548 -16.21 -27.44 22.48
N PHE A 549 -15.48 -26.35 22.58
CA PHE A 549 -15.41 -25.33 21.52
C PHE A 549 -14.67 -25.86 20.28
N LEU A 550 -13.64 -26.66 20.44
CA LEU A 550 -12.98 -27.38 19.36
C LEU A 550 -13.99 -28.23 18.57
N GLN A 551 -14.77 -29.05 19.27
CA GLN A 551 -15.81 -29.89 18.64
C GLN A 551 -16.92 -29.05 17.98
N TYR A 552 -17.33 -27.94 18.61
CA TYR A 552 -18.25 -26.99 17.99
C TYR A 552 -17.72 -26.47 16.65
N THR A 553 -16.45 -26.07 16.62
CA THR A 553 -15.80 -25.54 15.39
C THR A 553 -15.73 -26.58 14.29
N TYR A 554 -15.38 -27.84 14.64
CA TYR A 554 -15.33 -28.95 13.68
C TYR A 554 -16.72 -29.35 13.18
N ASN A 555 -17.67 -29.57 14.09
CA ASN A 555 -19.02 -30.02 13.72
C ASN A 555 -19.76 -28.99 12.85
N ASN A 556 -19.54 -27.71 13.10
CA ASN A 556 -20.10 -26.61 12.30
C ASN A 556 -19.21 -26.22 11.11
N LYS A 557 -18.11 -26.92 10.86
CA LYS A 557 -17.16 -26.70 9.77
C LYS A 557 -16.75 -25.22 9.64
N LYS A 558 -16.55 -24.51 10.80
CA LYS A 558 -16.24 -23.08 10.81
C LYS A 558 -14.91 -22.75 10.12
N TYR A 559 -14.00 -23.68 9.99
CA TYR A 559 -12.76 -23.55 9.23
C TYR A 559 -12.95 -23.49 7.71
N ILE A 560 -14.14 -23.82 7.18
CA ILE A 560 -14.49 -23.60 5.77
C ILE A 560 -14.88 -22.14 5.58
N ASP A 561 -15.68 -21.60 6.51
CA ASP A 561 -16.04 -20.19 6.51
C ASP A 561 -14.79 -19.31 6.67
N TYR A 562 -13.88 -19.72 7.56
CA TYR A 562 -12.68 -18.99 7.98
C TYR A 562 -11.45 -19.89 8.03
N PRO A 563 -10.73 -20.12 6.91
CA PRO A 563 -9.54 -20.99 6.83
C PRO A 563 -8.44 -20.61 7.81
N GLU A 564 -8.37 -19.34 8.20
CA GLU A 564 -7.39 -18.81 9.15
C GLU A 564 -7.54 -19.45 10.54
N ILE A 565 -8.73 -19.86 10.94
CA ILE A 565 -8.96 -20.52 12.25
C ILE A 565 -8.11 -21.76 12.36
N ILE A 566 -8.14 -22.63 11.35
CA ILE A 566 -7.37 -23.86 11.36
C ILE A 566 -5.87 -23.63 11.10
N GLU A 567 -5.54 -22.62 10.31
CA GLU A 567 -4.17 -22.17 10.11
C GLU A 567 -3.53 -21.78 11.45
N PHE A 568 -4.18 -20.92 12.23
CA PHE A 568 -3.66 -20.50 13.53
C PHE A 568 -3.69 -21.63 14.55
N TYR A 569 -4.73 -22.47 14.58
CA TYR A 569 -4.82 -23.60 15.49
C TYR A 569 -3.65 -24.59 15.32
N THR A 570 -3.31 -24.94 14.07
CA THR A 570 -2.16 -25.78 13.75
C THR A 570 -0.83 -25.06 13.88
N GLY A 571 -0.84 -23.72 13.80
CA GLY A 571 0.33 -22.87 13.98
C GLY A 571 0.75 -22.68 15.45
N ILE A 572 -0.21 -22.69 16.40
CA ILE A 572 0.04 -22.63 17.86
C ILE A 572 0.75 -23.90 18.32
N ASP A 573 0.21 -25.05 17.96
CA ASP A 573 0.80 -26.36 18.26
C ASP A 573 0.93 -27.18 16.97
N ARG A 574 2.14 -27.38 16.51
CA ARG A 574 2.47 -28.03 15.23
C ARG A 574 2.30 -29.55 15.23
N ASN A 575 1.74 -30.13 16.30
CA ASN A 575 1.45 -31.55 16.45
C ASN A 575 -0.05 -31.86 16.51
N LYS A 576 -0.87 -31.13 15.74
CA LYS A 576 -2.33 -31.27 15.69
C LYS A 576 -2.78 -32.33 14.69
N ALA A 577 -2.58 -33.61 15.01
CA ALA A 577 -3.00 -34.76 14.18
C ALA A 577 -4.55 -34.77 14.04
N ASP A 578 -5.27 -34.45 15.09
CA ASP A 578 -6.73 -34.38 15.12
C ASP A 578 -7.30 -33.44 14.06
N ALA A 579 -6.67 -32.28 13.88
CA ALA A 579 -7.05 -31.33 12.83
C ALA A 579 -6.91 -31.94 11.45
N LEU A 580 -5.76 -32.56 11.15
CA LEU A 580 -5.50 -33.19 9.85
C LEU A 580 -6.46 -34.35 9.55
N GLU A 581 -6.82 -35.16 10.56
CA GLU A 581 -7.77 -36.27 10.41
C GLU A 581 -9.19 -35.76 10.08
N VAL A 582 -9.66 -34.73 10.78
CA VAL A 582 -10.97 -34.10 10.49
C VAL A 582 -11.00 -33.51 9.10
N LEU A 583 -9.98 -32.73 8.75
CA LEU A 583 -9.88 -32.09 7.43
C LEU A 583 -9.79 -33.13 6.30
N SER A 584 -9.07 -34.22 6.52
CA SER A 584 -8.94 -35.33 5.57
C SER A 584 -10.29 -36.00 5.27
N ARG A 585 -11.06 -36.30 6.31
CA ARG A 585 -12.41 -36.88 6.17
C ARG A 585 -13.36 -35.93 5.46
N ASP A 586 -13.41 -34.68 5.90
CA ASP A 586 -14.35 -33.69 5.37
C ASP A 586 -14.02 -33.33 3.90
N LEU A 587 -12.74 -33.38 3.51
CA LEU A 587 -12.32 -33.19 2.13
C LEU A 587 -12.82 -34.33 1.23
N ASP A 588 -12.74 -35.60 1.70
CA ASP A 588 -13.28 -36.75 0.96
C ASP A 588 -14.79 -36.62 0.74
N GLU A 589 -15.55 -36.21 1.77
CA GLU A 589 -16.99 -36.00 1.67
C GLU A 589 -17.34 -34.96 0.61
N THR A 590 -16.62 -33.83 0.61
CA THR A 590 -16.87 -32.74 -0.34
C THR A 590 -16.45 -33.13 -1.76
N LEU A 591 -15.33 -33.82 -1.92
CA LEU A 591 -14.90 -34.34 -3.22
C LEU A 591 -15.93 -35.29 -3.83
N LEU A 592 -16.48 -36.20 -3.03
CA LEU A 592 -17.54 -37.10 -3.47
C LEU A 592 -18.82 -36.34 -3.90
N SER A 593 -19.19 -35.31 -3.13
CA SER A 593 -20.31 -34.44 -3.46
C SER A 593 -20.10 -33.72 -4.79
N VAL A 594 -18.93 -33.12 -5.01
CA VAL A 594 -18.57 -32.41 -6.25
C VAL A 594 -18.58 -33.38 -7.44
N LYS A 595 -17.95 -34.54 -7.32
CA LYS A 595 -17.93 -35.56 -8.39
C LYS A 595 -19.34 -36.00 -8.80
N ASN A 596 -20.25 -36.18 -7.85
CA ASN A 596 -21.62 -36.57 -8.10
C ASN A 596 -22.43 -35.47 -8.82
N LYS A 597 -22.12 -34.21 -8.54
CA LYS A 597 -22.79 -33.06 -9.19
C LYS A 597 -22.25 -32.79 -10.59
N VAL A 598 -20.95 -32.71 -10.74
CA VAL A 598 -20.27 -32.24 -11.95
C VAL A 598 -20.21 -33.32 -13.03
N LYS A 599 -20.06 -34.59 -12.68
CA LYS A 599 -20.05 -35.77 -13.57
C LYS A 599 -19.11 -35.65 -14.79
N ILE A 600 -17.98 -34.96 -14.64
CA ILE A 600 -16.94 -34.88 -15.66
C ILE A 600 -16.04 -36.13 -15.55
N PRO A 601 -15.70 -36.79 -16.68
CA PRO A 601 -14.84 -37.97 -16.68
C PRO A 601 -13.46 -37.70 -16.04
N ASP A 602 -12.93 -38.66 -15.29
CA ASP A 602 -11.65 -38.53 -14.59
C ASP A 602 -10.42 -38.46 -15.51
N ASN A 603 -10.57 -38.85 -16.77
CA ASN A 603 -9.48 -38.96 -17.75
C ASN A 603 -9.40 -37.79 -18.75
N ILE A 604 -10.14 -36.70 -18.50
CA ILE A 604 -10.02 -35.50 -19.35
C ILE A 604 -8.61 -34.90 -19.17
N ASN A 605 -7.84 -34.98 -20.24
CA ASN A 605 -6.52 -34.33 -20.32
C ASN A 605 -6.23 -33.94 -21.78
N PRO A 606 -6.69 -32.77 -22.23
CA PRO A 606 -6.47 -32.28 -23.60
C PRO A 606 -4.99 -32.01 -23.90
N PHE A 607 -4.18 -31.75 -22.89
CA PHE A 607 -2.76 -31.40 -23.02
C PHE A 607 -1.90 -32.53 -23.63
N LYS A 608 -2.35 -33.79 -23.54
CA LYS A 608 -1.67 -34.91 -24.19
C LYS A 608 -1.75 -34.88 -25.72
N SER A 609 -2.75 -34.19 -26.28
CA SER A 609 -3.00 -34.09 -27.72
C SER A 609 -2.38 -32.84 -28.34
N ILE A 610 -1.80 -31.94 -27.53
CA ILE A 610 -1.21 -30.69 -28.00
C ILE A 610 0.27 -30.92 -28.26
N SER A 611 0.73 -30.60 -29.51
CA SER A 611 2.11 -30.73 -29.93
C SER A 611 2.80 -29.37 -29.93
N TRP A 612 4.03 -29.30 -29.43
CA TRP A 612 4.89 -28.13 -29.48
C TRP A 612 5.77 -28.17 -30.75
N GLU A 613 5.52 -27.30 -31.69
CA GLU A 613 6.25 -27.19 -32.94
C GLU A 613 6.62 -25.72 -33.21
N PRO A 614 7.49 -25.09 -32.40
CA PRO A 614 7.89 -23.71 -32.60
C PRO A 614 8.72 -23.55 -33.86
N ASP A 615 8.56 -22.42 -34.53
CA ASP A 615 9.44 -22.06 -35.64
C ASP A 615 10.84 -21.64 -35.15
N ARG A 616 11.82 -21.61 -36.07
CA ARG A 616 13.21 -21.33 -35.71
C ARG A 616 13.42 -19.90 -35.23
N GLU A 617 12.64 -18.94 -35.72
CA GLU A 617 12.71 -17.53 -35.32
C GLU A 617 12.26 -17.35 -33.88
N THR A 618 11.21 -18.05 -33.47
CA THR A 618 10.73 -18.07 -32.09
C THR A 618 11.78 -18.61 -31.14
N ILE A 619 12.47 -19.69 -31.52
CA ILE A 619 13.54 -20.28 -30.69
C ILE A 619 14.74 -19.30 -30.58
N GLU A 620 15.16 -18.66 -31.68
CA GLU A 620 16.24 -17.67 -31.66
C GLU A 620 15.90 -16.45 -30.79
N LYS A 621 14.63 -16.02 -30.76
CA LYS A 621 14.15 -14.95 -29.86
C LYS A 621 14.20 -15.36 -28.38
N GLU A 622 13.84 -16.59 -28.06
CA GLU A 622 13.91 -17.11 -26.68
C GLU A 622 15.36 -17.27 -26.22
N GLU A 623 16.27 -17.77 -27.08
CA GLU A 623 17.71 -17.82 -26.79
C GLU A 623 18.30 -16.44 -26.49
N ALA A 624 17.91 -15.41 -27.28
CA ALA A 624 18.35 -14.04 -27.06
C ALA A 624 17.85 -13.44 -25.74
N LYS A 625 16.64 -13.79 -25.30
CA LYS A 625 16.12 -13.38 -24.00
C LYS A 625 16.90 -14.02 -22.83
N ILE A 626 17.21 -15.30 -22.91
CA ILE A 626 17.99 -16.03 -21.88
C ILE A 626 19.37 -15.41 -21.70
N SER A 627 20.04 -15.03 -22.81
CA SER A 627 21.40 -14.47 -22.75
C SER A 627 21.47 -13.03 -22.23
N LYS A 628 20.38 -12.25 -22.33
CA LYS A 628 20.31 -10.85 -21.84
C LYS A 628 20.10 -10.73 -20.33
N ASN A 629 19.57 -11.74 -19.68
CA ASN A 629 19.14 -11.68 -18.28
C ASN A 629 20.22 -12.20 -17.31
N VAL A 630 21.46 -11.75 -17.47
CA VAL A 630 22.52 -12.00 -16.48
C VAL A 630 22.39 -10.96 -15.38
N ILE A 631 21.84 -11.37 -14.24
CA ILE A 631 21.87 -10.55 -13.03
C ILE A 631 23.27 -10.66 -12.45
N SER A 632 24.03 -9.57 -12.51
CA SER A 632 25.30 -9.49 -11.79
C SER A 632 25.03 -8.92 -10.38
N SER A 633 25.83 -9.36 -9.39
CA SER A 633 25.80 -8.88 -8.01
C SER A 633 26.12 -7.38 -7.85
N GLY A 634 26.47 -6.68 -8.95
CA GLY A 634 26.80 -5.26 -8.98
C GLY A 634 25.74 -4.36 -9.63
N LEU A 635 24.52 -4.84 -9.85
CA LEU A 635 23.44 -3.99 -10.38
C LEU A 635 23.00 -2.94 -9.34
N PRO A 636 22.68 -1.70 -9.81
CA PRO A 636 22.08 -0.68 -8.94
C PRO A 636 20.80 -1.18 -8.27
N ASP A 637 20.54 -0.70 -7.04
CA ASP A 637 19.36 -1.11 -6.25
C ASP A 637 18.05 -0.89 -6.98
N GLU A 638 17.93 0.21 -7.74
CA GLU A 638 16.74 0.50 -8.55
C GLU A 638 16.43 -0.60 -9.59
N VAL A 639 17.47 -1.26 -10.10
CA VAL A 639 17.30 -2.36 -11.07
C VAL A 639 16.89 -3.64 -10.34
N LYS A 640 17.52 -3.94 -9.19
CA LYS A 640 17.17 -5.08 -8.35
C LYS A 640 15.71 -4.96 -7.85
N ASP A 641 15.34 -3.78 -7.34
CA ASP A 641 14.00 -3.52 -6.83
C ASP A 641 12.92 -3.66 -7.92
N LYS A 642 13.20 -3.19 -9.16
CA LYS A 642 12.29 -3.39 -10.30
C LYS A 642 12.13 -4.86 -10.68
N TYR A 643 13.14 -5.69 -10.48
CA TYR A 643 13.03 -7.13 -10.73
C TYR A 643 12.15 -7.81 -9.67
N ASP A 644 12.32 -7.48 -8.40
CA ASP A 644 11.50 -8.01 -7.32
C ASP A 644 10.03 -7.61 -7.46
N ASP A 645 9.75 -6.38 -7.90
CA ASP A 645 8.39 -5.89 -8.11
C ASP A 645 7.64 -6.65 -9.22
N LYS A 646 8.33 -7.11 -10.26
CA LYS A 646 7.71 -7.88 -11.33
C LYS A 646 7.15 -9.25 -10.89
N HIS A 647 7.55 -9.73 -9.72
CA HIS A 647 7.20 -11.09 -9.25
C HIS A 647 6.34 -11.11 -8.02
N TYR A 648 6.06 -9.92 -7.51
CA TYR A 648 5.23 -9.78 -6.35
C TYR A 648 3.82 -10.30 -6.63
N ASN A 649 3.41 -11.33 -5.91
CA ASN A 649 2.05 -11.84 -6.01
C ASN A 649 1.07 -10.86 -5.36
N GLN A 650 0.28 -10.17 -6.18
CA GLN A 650 -0.69 -9.18 -5.72
C GLN A 650 -2.00 -9.82 -5.21
N ILE A 651 -2.22 -11.12 -5.49
CA ILE A 651 -3.43 -11.85 -5.13
C ILE A 651 -3.16 -12.69 -3.87
N ARG A 652 -2.76 -12.07 -2.77
CA ARG A 652 -2.56 -12.80 -1.51
C ARG A 652 -3.83 -12.83 -0.69
N PRO A 653 -4.25 -14.02 -0.18
CA PRO A 653 -5.37 -14.09 0.74
C PRO A 653 -4.91 -13.62 2.13
N TYR A 654 -5.14 -12.38 2.45
CA TYR A 654 -4.97 -11.88 3.81
C TYR A 654 -6.24 -11.14 4.18
N ASN A 655 -6.44 -10.74 5.34
CA ASN A 655 -7.55 -10.00 5.91
C ASN A 655 -8.90 -10.14 5.15
N GLN A 656 -9.70 -11.11 5.52
CA GLN A 656 -11.02 -11.35 4.92
C GLN A 656 -12.09 -10.67 5.77
N VAL A 657 -13.13 -10.12 5.12
CA VAL A 657 -14.35 -9.74 5.82
C VAL A 657 -14.98 -10.99 6.44
N ILE A 658 -15.46 -10.88 7.67
CA ILE A 658 -16.02 -12.01 8.42
C ILE A 658 -17.44 -12.27 7.91
N ASN A 659 -17.54 -13.07 6.85
CA ASN A 659 -18.81 -13.53 6.26
C ASN A 659 -18.84 -15.05 6.19
N SER A 660 -20.02 -15.64 6.43
CA SER A 660 -20.22 -17.07 6.28
C SER A 660 -20.26 -17.48 4.80
N VAL A 661 -19.64 -18.60 4.49
CA VAL A 661 -19.70 -19.19 3.14
C VAL A 661 -21.07 -19.83 2.90
N ILE A 662 -21.63 -19.61 1.71
CA ILE A 662 -22.88 -20.28 1.31
C ILE A 662 -22.60 -21.77 1.10
N ARG A 663 -23.07 -22.61 2.03
CA ARG A 663 -22.75 -24.04 2.07
C ARG A 663 -23.48 -24.89 1.04
N ASP A 664 -24.46 -24.34 0.36
CA ASP A 664 -25.19 -25.03 -0.71
C ASP A 664 -24.36 -25.21 -2.00
N TYR A 665 -23.25 -24.50 -2.11
CA TYR A 665 -22.34 -24.57 -3.27
C TYR A 665 -21.15 -25.50 -2.99
N SER A 666 -21.24 -26.74 -3.42
CA SER A 666 -20.20 -27.74 -3.14
C SER A 666 -18.84 -27.42 -3.72
N PHE A 667 -18.80 -26.73 -4.87
CA PHE A 667 -17.52 -26.41 -5.53
C PHE A 667 -16.77 -25.29 -4.78
N LEU A 668 -17.47 -24.25 -4.34
CA LEU A 668 -16.90 -23.20 -3.50
C LEU A 668 -16.39 -23.77 -2.17
N VAL A 669 -17.18 -24.65 -1.56
CA VAL A 669 -16.78 -25.36 -0.33
C VAL A 669 -15.51 -26.17 -0.55
N LEU A 670 -15.38 -26.87 -1.70
CA LEU A 670 -14.18 -27.61 -2.06
C LEU A 670 -12.94 -26.69 -2.13
N MET A 671 -13.03 -25.57 -2.81
CA MET A 671 -11.91 -24.62 -2.91
C MET A 671 -11.48 -24.11 -1.52
N ARG A 672 -12.44 -23.75 -0.68
CA ARG A 672 -12.17 -23.32 0.70
C ARG A 672 -11.56 -24.43 1.57
N GLN A 673 -12.01 -25.67 1.40
CA GLN A 673 -11.42 -26.81 2.11
C GLN A 673 -10.00 -27.11 1.65
N ILE A 674 -9.73 -27.03 0.33
CA ILE A 674 -8.37 -27.17 -0.18
C ILE A 674 -7.45 -26.13 0.48
N SER A 675 -7.88 -24.86 0.52
CA SER A 675 -7.12 -23.79 1.16
C SER A 675 -6.90 -24.05 2.65
N ALA A 676 -7.96 -24.33 3.42
CA ALA A 676 -7.85 -24.63 4.85
C ALA A 676 -6.96 -25.83 5.15
N THR A 677 -7.12 -26.92 4.37
CA THR A 677 -6.36 -28.15 4.56
C THR A 677 -4.88 -27.96 4.20
N SER A 678 -4.59 -27.20 3.14
CA SER A 678 -3.23 -26.86 2.73
C SER A 678 -2.51 -26.05 3.81
N ARG A 679 -3.16 -25.02 4.37
CA ARG A 679 -2.60 -24.20 5.46
C ARG A 679 -2.37 -25.01 6.74
N ALA A 680 -3.31 -25.88 7.09
CA ALA A 680 -3.16 -26.77 8.24
C ALA A 680 -1.99 -27.74 8.07
N LEU A 681 -1.87 -28.38 6.90
CA LEU A 681 -0.77 -29.29 6.58
C LEU A 681 0.58 -28.58 6.63
N ARG A 682 0.68 -27.39 6.06
CA ARG A 682 1.89 -26.56 6.04
C ARG A 682 2.43 -26.26 7.44
N ASN A 683 1.54 -26.08 8.41
CA ASN A 683 1.90 -25.77 9.80
C ASN A 683 2.12 -27.01 10.68
N SER A 684 1.78 -28.19 10.21
CA SER A 684 1.79 -29.42 11.01
C SER A 684 3.14 -30.17 10.96
N ASP A 685 4.22 -29.52 11.39
CA ASP A 685 5.59 -30.04 11.27
C ASP A 685 5.81 -31.37 11.98
N PHE A 686 5.21 -31.57 13.15
CA PHE A 686 5.46 -32.72 14.05
C PHE A 686 4.44 -33.85 13.96
N VAL A 687 3.45 -33.73 13.07
CA VAL A 687 2.49 -34.81 12.79
C VAL A 687 3.18 -35.92 12.01
N SER A 688 2.69 -37.13 12.16
CA SER A 688 3.29 -38.33 11.54
C SER A 688 3.45 -38.18 10.02
N PRO A 689 4.60 -38.62 9.44
CA PRO A 689 4.83 -38.50 7.99
C PRO A 689 3.76 -39.22 7.16
N LYS A 690 3.20 -40.33 7.66
CA LYS A 690 2.15 -41.07 6.98
C LYS A 690 0.90 -40.20 6.78
N LEU A 691 0.39 -39.61 7.85
CA LEU A 691 -0.81 -38.76 7.77
C LEU A 691 -0.57 -37.53 6.88
N LYS A 692 0.64 -36.94 6.94
CA LYS A 692 0.99 -35.80 6.05
C LYS A 692 1.00 -36.22 4.59
N LYS A 693 1.54 -37.38 4.23
CA LYS A 693 1.52 -37.90 2.86
C LYS A 693 0.11 -38.17 2.37
N GLU A 694 -0.69 -38.88 3.18
CA GLU A 694 -2.10 -39.15 2.85
C GLU A 694 -2.93 -37.87 2.61
N LEU A 695 -2.71 -36.85 3.45
CA LEU A 695 -3.43 -35.60 3.30
C LEU A 695 -2.94 -34.80 2.09
N LEU A 696 -1.63 -34.75 1.83
CA LEU A 696 -1.08 -34.13 0.63
C LEU A 696 -1.63 -34.80 -0.64
N ASP A 697 -1.69 -36.14 -0.65
CA ASP A 697 -2.28 -36.90 -1.76
C ASP A 697 -3.72 -36.46 -2.03
N LYS A 698 -4.54 -36.28 -1.01
CA LYS A 698 -5.92 -35.81 -1.15
C LYS A 698 -6.00 -34.38 -1.64
N ILE A 699 -5.16 -33.50 -1.13
CA ILE A 699 -5.09 -32.09 -1.59
C ILE A 699 -4.77 -32.05 -3.10
N ILE A 700 -3.72 -32.74 -3.52
CA ILE A 700 -3.31 -32.76 -4.94
C ILE A 700 -4.38 -33.43 -5.82
N HIS A 701 -5.01 -34.53 -5.37
CA HIS A 701 -6.13 -35.11 -6.08
C HIS A 701 -7.34 -34.15 -6.19
N SER A 702 -7.52 -33.27 -5.20
CA SER A 702 -8.58 -32.25 -5.27
C SER A 702 -8.32 -31.23 -6.37
N TRP A 703 -7.05 -30.92 -6.69
CA TRP A 703 -6.71 -30.05 -7.83
C TRP A 703 -7.23 -30.62 -9.15
N ASN A 704 -7.30 -31.95 -9.28
CA ASN A 704 -7.84 -32.58 -10.49
C ASN A 704 -9.32 -32.21 -10.76
N GLU A 705 -10.12 -32.03 -9.71
CA GLU A 705 -11.52 -31.59 -9.88
C GLU A 705 -11.58 -30.13 -10.33
N ILE A 706 -10.67 -29.30 -9.83
CA ILE A 706 -10.54 -27.90 -10.27
C ILE A 706 -10.10 -27.86 -11.75
N ASN A 707 -9.08 -28.64 -12.12
CA ASN A 707 -8.62 -28.79 -13.50
C ASN A 707 -9.75 -29.17 -14.46
N LYS A 708 -10.51 -30.22 -14.14
CA LYS A 708 -11.63 -30.67 -14.97
C LYS A 708 -12.64 -29.55 -15.23
N LEU A 709 -12.98 -28.83 -14.18
CA LEU A 709 -13.92 -27.73 -14.32
C LEU A 709 -13.36 -26.60 -15.17
N LEU A 710 -12.13 -26.16 -14.91
CA LEU A 710 -11.49 -25.08 -15.68
C LEU A 710 -11.29 -25.46 -17.15
N ILE A 711 -10.91 -26.72 -17.44
CA ILE A 711 -10.81 -27.22 -18.82
C ILE A 711 -12.16 -27.12 -19.53
N VAL A 712 -13.25 -27.52 -18.87
CA VAL A 712 -14.59 -27.47 -19.46
C VAL A 712 -15.10 -26.04 -19.60
N LEU A 713 -14.77 -25.17 -18.66
CA LEU A 713 -15.21 -23.77 -18.69
C LEU A 713 -14.31 -22.87 -19.56
N SER A 714 -13.09 -23.31 -19.93
CA SER A 714 -12.11 -22.47 -20.65
C SER A 714 -12.65 -21.86 -21.95
N PRO A 715 -13.43 -22.55 -22.81
CA PRO A 715 -13.98 -21.91 -24.00
C PRO A 715 -14.98 -20.81 -23.67
N LEU A 716 -15.83 -21.06 -22.67
CA LEU A 716 -16.83 -20.09 -22.23
C LEU A 716 -16.20 -18.87 -21.57
N LEU A 717 -15.13 -19.11 -20.79
CA LEU A 717 -14.34 -18.06 -20.14
C LEU A 717 -13.63 -17.19 -21.19
N ALA A 718 -13.06 -17.80 -22.24
CA ALA A 718 -12.43 -17.09 -23.35
C ALA A 718 -13.42 -16.20 -24.13
N ASP A 719 -14.67 -16.70 -24.32
CA ASP A 719 -15.69 -15.99 -25.08
C ASP A 719 -16.37 -14.86 -24.29
N LYS A 720 -16.56 -15.03 -22.96
CA LYS A 720 -17.35 -14.11 -22.13
C LYS A 720 -16.51 -13.27 -21.15
N GLY A 721 -15.25 -13.64 -20.92
CA GLY A 721 -14.38 -12.99 -19.94
C GLY A 721 -14.73 -13.30 -18.48
N ASP A 722 -15.93 -13.82 -18.19
CA ASP A 722 -16.42 -14.06 -16.83
C ASP A 722 -17.41 -15.22 -16.78
N VAL A 723 -17.20 -16.15 -15.84
CA VAL A 723 -18.04 -17.35 -15.69
C VAL A 723 -18.21 -17.68 -14.22
N ALA A 724 -19.44 -17.96 -13.79
CA ALA A 724 -19.75 -18.44 -12.46
C ALA A 724 -20.25 -19.89 -12.50
N PHE A 725 -19.80 -20.70 -11.54
CA PHE A 725 -20.21 -22.08 -11.38
C PHE A 725 -20.22 -22.49 -9.90
N GLU A 726 -21.35 -22.97 -9.40
CA GLU A 726 -21.49 -23.49 -8.02
C GLU A 726 -20.89 -22.56 -6.96
N GLY A 727 -21.18 -21.28 -7.03
CA GLY A 727 -20.72 -20.24 -6.11
C GLY A 727 -19.30 -19.73 -6.37
N ALA A 728 -18.51 -20.37 -7.22
CA ALA A 728 -17.22 -19.88 -7.65
C ALA A 728 -17.37 -19.04 -8.92
N ARG A 729 -16.65 -17.91 -8.98
CA ARG A 729 -16.61 -17.03 -10.15
C ARG A 729 -15.19 -16.97 -10.68
N PHE A 730 -15.03 -17.18 -11.97
CA PHE A 730 -13.77 -17.13 -12.70
C PHE A 730 -13.80 -15.93 -13.63
N HIS A 731 -12.80 -15.10 -13.54
CA HIS A 731 -12.63 -13.92 -14.38
C HIS A 731 -11.35 -14.04 -15.19
N LEU A 732 -11.46 -13.73 -16.50
CA LEU A 732 -10.31 -13.61 -17.39
C LEU A 732 -9.89 -12.15 -17.43
N ASP A 733 -8.64 -11.86 -17.15
CA ASP A 733 -8.10 -10.53 -17.38
C ASP A 733 -7.94 -10.34 -18.90
N GLU A 734 -8.75 -9.44 -19.48
CA GLU A 734 -8.79 -9.24 -20.94
C GLU A 734 -7.45 -8.75 -21.49
N GLU A 735 -6.62 -8.09 -20.64
CA GLU A 735 -5.32 -7.57 -21.04
C GLU A 735 -4.26 -8.66 -21.21
N ASP A 736 -4.33 -9.73 -20.41
CA ASP A 736 -3.41 -10.87 -20.52
C ASP A 736 -3.72 -11.74 -21.76
N PHE A 737 -4.93 -11.60 -22.32
CA PHE A 737 -5.43 -12.38 -23.46
C PHE A 737 -5.98 -11.50 -24.58
N ASP A 738 -5.30 -10.40 -24.92
CA ASP A 738 -5.62 -9.54 -26.07
C ASP A 738 -5.27 -10.25 -27.40
N ILE A 739 -6.00 -11.34 -27.65
CA ILE A 739 -5.88 -12.17 -28.84
C ILE A 739 -7.15 -11.97 -29.67
N SER A 740 -7.00 -11.40 -30.86
CA SER A 740 -8.13 -11.10 -31.76
C SER A 740 -8.79 -12.35 -32.39
N ASP A 741 -8.04 -13.44 -32.54
CA ASP A 741 -8.56 -14.71 -33.06
C ASP A 741 -9.25 -15.50 -31.93
N PRO A 742 -10.58 -15.80 -32.01
CA PRO A 742 -11.31 -16.47 -30.95
C PRO A 742 -10.80 -17.89 -30.65
N ASP A 743 -10.34 -18.63 -31.65
CA ASP A 743 -9.89 -20.01 -31.44
C ASP A 743 -8.49 -20.03 -30.81
N LEU A 744 -7.62 -19.11 -31.19
CA LEU A 744 -6.34 -18.91 -30.50
C LEU A 744 -6.55 -18.41 -29.06
N LYS A 745 -7.53 -17.55 -28.81
CA LYS A 745 -7.88 -17.11 -27.46
C LYS A 745 -8.36 -18.26 -26.59
N ARG A 746 -9.28 -19.10 -27.11
CA ARG A 746 -9.74 -20.31 -26.41
C ARG A 746 -8.59 -21.27 -26.10
N LEU A 747 -7.70 -21.48 -27.06
CA LEU A 747 -6.52 -22.31 -26.87
C LEU A 747 -5.61 -21.71 -25.77
N ALA A 748 -5.30 -20.42 -25.82
CA ALA A 748 -4.45 -19.75 -24.85
C ALA A 748 -5.02 -19.86 -23.42
N VAL A 749 -6.34 -19.64 -23.24
CA VAL A 749 -7.02 -19.81 -21.95
C VAL A 749 -6.95 -21.25 -21.46
N LEU A 750 -7.11 -22.24 -22.35
CA LEU A 750 -6.96 -23.65 -22.00
C LEU A 750 -5.51 -23.96 -21.55
N LEU A 751 -4.51 -23.47 -22.28
CA LEU A 751 -3.09 -23.71 -21.97
C LEU A 751 -2.66 -23.09 -20.64
N ALA A 752 -3.32 -22.02 -20.19
CA ALA A 752 -3.05 -21.37 -18.91
C ALA A 752 -3.63 -22.12 -17.69
N VAL A 753 -4.47 -23.12 -17.87
CA VAL A 753 -5.13 -23.84 -16.75
C VAL A 753 -4.14 -24.42 -15.73
N PRO A 754 -3.08 -25.18 -16.09
CA PRO A 754 -2.19 -25.77 -15.10
C PRO A 754 -1.50 -24.72 -14.23
N THR A 755 -0.96 -23.68 -14.85
CA THR A 755 -0.30 -22.57 -14.14
C THR A 755 -1.25 -21.84 -13.20
N ASN A 756 -2.51 -21.62 -13.62
CA ASN A 756 -3.51 -20.95 -12.79
C ASN A 756 -3.93 -21.81 -11.58
N VAL A 757 -4.09 -23.12 -11.73
CA VAL A 757 -4.40 -24.00 -10.58
C VAL A 757 -3.27 -23.95 -9.55
N VAL A 758 -2.01 -24.01 -9.98
CA VAL A 758 -0.87 -23.84 -9.08
C VAL A 758 -0.90 -22.46 -8.41
N LYS A 759 -1.17 -21.39 -9.18
CA LYS A 759 -1.25 -20.01 -8.67
C LYS A 759 -2.34 -19.85 -7.59
N PHE A 760 -3.47 -20.56 -7.71
CA PHE A 760 -4.55 -20.51 -6.71
C PHE A 760 -4.16 -21.10 -5.35
N PHE A 761 -3.39 -22.17 -5.33
CA PHE A 761 -3.20 -22.95 -4.10
C PHE A 761 -1.76 -22.99 -3.57
N LYS A 762 -0.77 -22.54 -4.34
CA LYS A 762 0.63 -22.63 -3.94
C LYS A 762 0.95 -21.91 -2.63
N ASP A 763 0.41 -20.69 -2.45
CA ASP A 763 0.67 -19.87 -1.27
C ASP A 763 0.04 -20.43 0.01
N ASP A 764 -1.01 -21.23 -0.12
CA ASP A 764 -1.63 -21.95 1.00
C ASP A 764 -0.86 -23.22 1.35
N LEU A 765 -0.29 -23.89 0.35
CA LEU A 765 0.34 -25.20 0.50
C LEU A 765 1.84 -25.11 0.81
N PHE A 766 2.56 -24.19 0.15
CA PHE A 766 4.01 -24.17 0.22
C PHE A 766 4.54 -23.55 1.52
N SER A 767 5.58 -24.15 2.05
CA SER A 767 6.58 -23.56 2.96
C SER A 767 7.91 -24.31 2.72
N ASN A 768 9.04 -23.73 3.11
CA ASN A 768 10.35 -24.36 2.94
C ASN A 768 10.41 -25.76 3.57
N LYS A 769 9.67 -26.01 4.64
CA LYS A 769 9.60 -27.30 5.33
C LYS A 769 8.77 -28.34 4.58
N MET A 770 7.86 -27.91 3.72
CA MET A 770 7.09 -28.79 2.85
C MET A 770 7.91 -29.33 1.66
N GLY A 771 9.05 -28.71 1.36
CA GLY A 771 9.87 -29.05 0.19
C GLY A 771 10.15 -30.54 0.01
N PRO A 772 10.71 -31.26 1.00
CA PRO A 772 10.96 -32.69 0.87
C PRO A 772 9.71 -33.54 0.60
N LEU A 773 8.57 -33.14 1.21
CA LEU A 773 7.30 -33.86 1.04
C LEU A 773 6.71 -33.63 -0.36
N LEU A 774 6.82 -32.40 -0.86
CA LEU A 774 6.37 -32.02 -2.21
C LEU A 774 7.22 -32.68 -3.30
N ILE A 775 8.54 -32.79 -3.11
CA ILE A 775 9.42 -33.48 -4.04
C ILE A 775 9.07 -34.96 -4.08
N ASP A 776 8.95 -35.65 -2.92
CA ASP A 776 8.53 -37.03 -2.86
C ASP A 776 7.18 -37.26 -3.58
N LYS A 777 6.21 -36.37 -3.38
CA LYS A 777 4.93 -36.43 -4.09
C LYS A 777 5.08 -36.23 -5.60
N ALA A 778 5.86 -35.25 -6.03
CA ALA A 778 6.06 -34.96 -7.45
C ALA A 778 6.76 -36.10 -8.21
N GLU A 779 7.74 -36.73 -7.58
CA GLU A 779 8.46 -37.89 -8.16
C GLU A 779 7.54 -39.11 -8.34
N ASN A 780 6.66 -39.35 -7.35
CA ASN A 780 5.79 -40.53 -7.32
C ASN A 780 4.41 -40.33 -7.96
N GLU A 781 4.06 -39.11 -8.38
CA GLU A 781 2.75 -38.80 -8.99
C GLU A 781 2.63 -39.47 -10.37
N THR A 782 1.50 -40.15 -10.58
CA THR A 782 1.22 -40.94 -11.82
C THR A 782 0.32 -40.17 -12.81
N ASN A 783 -0.53 -39.27 -12.29
CA ASN A 783 -1.32 -38.39 -13.15
C ASN A 783 -0.41 -37.33 -13.79
N SER A 784 -0.32 -37.37 -15.13
CA SER A 784 0.61 -36.48 -15.87
C SER A 784 0.33 -35.00 -15.69
N LEU A 785 -0.93 -34.57 -15.54
CA LEU A 785 -1.30 -33.18 -15.32
C LEU A 785 -0.92 -32.73 -13.90
N LEU A 786 -1.32 -33.49 -12.88
CA LEU A 786 -0.98 -33.19 -11.49
C LEU A 786 0.55 -33.21 -11.25
N LYS A 787 1.25 -34.16 -11.89
CA LYS A 787 2.72 -34.20 -11.87
C LYS A 787 3.31 -32.92 -12.45
N HIS A 788 2.78 -32.48 -13.58
CA HIS A 788 3.20 -31.23 -14.24
C HIS A 788 2.99 -30.01 -13.35
N GLU A 789 1.83 -29.87 -12.73
CA GLU A 789 1.52 -28.81 -11.78
C GLU A 789 2.45 -28.79 -10.56
N LEU A 790 2.78 -29.97 -10.04
CA LEU A 790 3.80 -30.09 -8.98
C LEU A 790 5.16 -29.61 -9.46
N MET A 791 5.56 -29.89 -10.72
CA MET A 791 6.82 -29.37 -11.27
C MET A 791 6.78 -27.84 -11.44
N ILE A 792 5.66 -27.26 -11.87
CA ILE A 792 5.47 -25.79 -11.90
C ILE A 792 5.63 -25.20 -10.49
N LEU A 793 5.04 -25.83 -9.48
CA LEU A 793 5.19 -25.42 -8.08
C LEU A 793 6.66 -25.47 -7.64
N LEU A 794 7.37 -26.55 -7.94
CA LEU A 794 8.79 -26.72 -7.57
C LEU A 794 9.71 -25.71 -8.28
N ILE A 795 9.43 -25.35 -9.54
CA ILE A 795 10.16 -24.29 -10.26
C ILE A 795 9.90 -22.92 -9.62
N SER A 796 8.67 -22.66 -9.22
CA SER A 796 8.29 -21.38 -8.61
C SER A 796 8.92 -21.18 -7.24
N GLU A 797 8.92 -22.20 -6.40
CA GLU A 797 9.28 -22.11 -4.98
C GLU A 797 10.70 -22.61 -4.66
N ARG A 798 11.28 -23.43 -5.52
CA ARG A 798 12.69 -23.88 -5.51
C ARG A 798 13.17 -24.50 -4.16
N PRO A 799 12.47 -25.49 -3.59
CA PRO A 799 12.94 -26.17 -2.40
C PRO A 799 14.25 -26.92 -2.67
N GLN A 800 14.97 -27.33 -1.62
CA GLN A 800 16.20 -28.10 -1.78
C GLN A 800 15.97 -29.32 -2.71
N LYS A 801 16.87 -29.59 -3.66
CA LYS A 801 16.82 -30.65 -4.70
C LYS A 801 15.80 -30.43 -5.84
N TRP A 802 15.16 -29.27 -5.94
CA TRP A 802 14.21 -28.97 -7.02
C TRP A 802 14.83 -29.17 -8.43
N ARG A 803 16.09 -28.76 -8.59
CA ARG A 803 16.81 -28.82 -9.86
C ARG A 803 16.91 -30.23 -10.43
N GLU A 804 17.34 -31.20 -9.59
CA GLU A 804 17.49 -32.59 -9.97
C GLU A 804 16.14 -33.21 -10.35
N THR A 805 15.10 -32.90 -9.61
CA THR A 805 13.73 -33.37 -9.87
C THR A 805 13.19 -32.82 -11.20
N ILE A 806 13.38 -31.50 -11.48
CA ILE A 806 12.97 -30.91 -12.77
C ILE A 806 13.82 -31.45 -13.92
N ASP A 807 15.13 -31.63 -13.73
CA ASP A 807 16.01 -32.24 -14.75
C ASP A 807 15.52 -33.61 -15.16
N ALA A 808 15.25 -34.49 -14.20
CA ALA A 808 14.69 -35.82 -14.43
C ALA A 808 13.31 -35.78 -15.12
N TYR A 809 12.46 -34.80 -14.76
CA TYR A 809 11.19 -34.63 -15.41
C TYR A 809 11.35 -34.23 -16.88
N ILE A 810 12.19 -33.24 -17.19
CA ILE A 810 12.51 -32.85 -18.58
C ILE A 810 12.97 -34.06 -19.40
N VAL A 811 13.83 -34.92 -18.84
CA VAL A 811 14.30 -36.12 -19.53
C VAL A 811 13.17 -37.11 -19.86
N SER A 812 12.16 -37.23 -18.97
CA SER A 812 11.02 -38.12 -19.15
C SER A 812 9.98 -37.70 -20.16
N LEU A 813 9.95 -36.39 -20.52
CA LEU A 813 8.94 -35.82 -21.45
C LEU A 813 9.28 -36.12 -22.90
N ASP A 814 8.25 -36.21 -23.76
CA ASP A 814 8.46 -36.23 -25.20
C ASP A 814 8.90 -34.84 -25.71
N LYS A 815 9.79 -34.83 -26.72
CA LYS A 815 10.39 -33.61 -27.25
C LYS A 815 9.40 -32.55 -27.81
N ASN A 816 8.23 -33.01 -28.23
CA ASN A 816 7.18 -32.16 -28.82
C ASN A 816 5.96 -32.03 -27.88
N SER A 817 6.04 -32.51 -26.64
CA SER A 817 4.87 -32.44 -25.75
C SER A 817 4.58 -31.02 -25.28
N PHE A 818 3.31 -30.69 -25.08
CA PHE A 818 2.89 -29.46 -24.41
C PHE A 818 3.63 -29.26 -23.07
N PHE A 819 3.74 -30.31 -22.27
CA PHE A 819 4.40 -30.23 -20.97
C PHE A 819 5.87 -29.80 -21.04
N LEU A 820 6.61 -30.14 -22.09
CA LEU A 820 7.97 -29.66 -22.29
C LEU A 820 7.99 -28.15 -22.63
N SER A 821 7.07 -27.73 -23.50
CA SER A 821 6.90 -26.32 -23.86
C SER A 821 6.51 -25.45 -22.66
N ASP A 822 5.55 -25.93 -21.88
CA ASP A 822 5.05 -25.17 -20.72
C ASP A 822 6.11 -25.06 -19.61
N ILE A 823 6.85 -26.14 -19.31
CA ILE A 823 8.00 -26.09 -18.39
C ILE A 823 9.06 -25.10 -18.88
N GLN A 824 9.37 -25.08 -20.17
CA GLN A 824 10.31 -24.12 -20.74
C GLN A 824 9.81 -22.69 -20.57
N SER A 825 8.51 -22.44 -20.78
CA SER A 825 7.88 -21.13 -20.58
C SER A 825 7.89 -20.71 -19.09
N VAL A 826 7.57 -21.63 -18.17
CA VAL A 826 7.64 -21.38 -16.72
C VAL A 826 9.06 -21.09 -16.25
N LEU A 827 10.06 -21.81 -16.78
CA LEU A 827 11.48 -21.55 -16.48
C LEU A 827 11.88 -20.16 -16.98
N ASN A 828 11.52 -19.79 -18.21
CA ASN A 828 11.79 -18.48 -18.77
C ASN A 828 11.08 -17.37 -18.01
N PHE A 829 9.83 -17.57 -17.62
CA PHE A 829 9.12 -16.65 -16.75
C PHE A 829 9.91 -16.38 -15.46
N ASN A 830 10.39 -17.45 -14.80
CA ASN A 830 11.17 -17.30 -13.57
C ASN A 830 12.55 -16.65 -13.83
N ILE A 831 13.20 -16.90 -14.96
CA ILE A 831 14.46 -16.23 -15.35
C ILE A 831 14.23 -14.73 -15.56
N ASN A 832 13.18 -14.40 -16.31
CA ASN A 832 12.93 -13.02 -16.75
C ASN A 832 12.33 -12.16 -15.64
N PHE A 833 11.60 -12.79 -14.75
CA PHE A 833 10.68 -12.09 -13.87
C PHE A 833 10.82 -12.44 -12.38
N LYS A 834 11.71 -13.24 -11.90
CA LYS A 834 11.94 -13.43 -10.47
C LYS A 834 13.36 -13.11 -10.08
N THR A 835 13.54 -12.24 -9.11
CA THR A 835 14.84 -12.03 -8.48
C THR A 835 15.28 -13.31 -7.85
N THR A 836 16.45 -13.78 -8.25
CA THR A 836 16.89 -15.12 -7.90
C THR A 836 18.35 -15.05 -7.53
N GLU A 837 18.75 -15.83 -6.54
CA GLU A 837 20.15 -16.07 -6.24
C GLU A 837 20.88 -16.56 -7.50
N VAL A 838 22.14 -16.15 -7.67
CA VAL A 838 22.95 -16.46 -8.85
C VAL A 838 22.96 -17.97 -9.20
N ASN A 839 23.08 -18.83 -8.19
CA ASN A 839 23.08 -20.28 -8.39
C ASN A 839 21.72 -20.81 -8.90
N ALA A 840 20.63 -20.28 -8.40
CA ALA A 840 19.30 -20.68 -8.84
C ALA A 840 19.01 -20.15 -10.26
N LEU A 841 19.45 -18.93 -10.59
CA LEU A 841 19.37 -18.39 -11.95
C LEU A 841 20.14 -19.23 -12.96
N GLN A 842 21.37 -19.65 -12.63
CA GLN A 842 22.14 -20.53 -13.48
C GLN A 842 21.46 -21.89 -13.70
N ALA A 843 20.82 -22.42 -12.64
CA ALA A 843 20.06 -23.66 -12.75
C ALA A 843 18.83 -23.52 -13.65
N LEU A 844 18.08 -22.42 -13.51
CA LEU A 844 16.92 -22.12 -14.38
C LEU A 844 17.35 -21.98 -15.85
N GLN A 845 18.42 -21.23 -16.13
CA GLN A 845 18.98 -21.06 -17.47
C GLN A 845 19.42 -22.40 -18.08
N TYR A 846 20.11 -23.23 -17.27
CA TYR A 846 20.52 -24.55 -17.71
C TYR A 846 19.31 -25.42 -18.09
N LEU A 847 18.28 -25.48 -17.25
CA LEU A 847 17.08 -26.28 -17.48
C LEU A 847 16.28 -25.77 -18.69
N SER A 848 16.14 -24.45 -18.86
CA SER A 848 15.47 -23.87 -20.02
C SER A 848 16.21 -24.20 -21.32
N LYS A 849 17.53 -24.03 -21.37
CA LYS A 849 18.35 -24.43 -22.52
C LYS A 849 18.28 -25.93 -22.80
N LYS A 850 18.15 -26.77 -21.74
CA LYS A 850 17.99 -28.21 -21.90
C LYS A 850 16.66 -28.55 -22.57
N CYS A 851 15.54 -27.87 -22.24
CA CYS A 851 14.27 -28.06 -22.94
C CYS A 851 14.40 -27.77 -24.44
N ILE A 852 15.00 -26.63 -24.80
CA ILE A 852 15.23 -26.22 -26.19
C ILE A 852 16.14 -27.23 -26.91
N ALA A 853 17.25 -27.65 -26.28
CA ALA A 853 18.18 -28.62 -26.86
C ALA A 853 17.52 -29.99 -27.11
N LYS A 854 16.68 -30.43 -26.17
CA LYS A 854 15.89 -31.66 -26.32
C LYS A 854 14.97 -31.62 -27.54
N HIS A 855 14.27 -30.51 -27.72
CA HIS A 855 13.39 -30.32 -28.86
C HIS A 855 14.16 -30.27 -30.18
N LEU A 856 15.16 -29.35 -30.29
CA LEU A 856 15.91 -29.11 -31.54
C LEU A 856 16.76 -30.27 -32.02
N TYR A 857 17.50 -30.90 -31.10
CA TYR A 857 18.46 -31.96 -31.47
C TYR A 857 17.88 -33.37 -31.37
N ASN A 858 16.57 -33.49 -31.11
CA ASN A 858 15.89 -34.79 -30.98
C ASN A 858 16.62 -35.75 -29.98
N SER A 859 17.14 -35.20 -28.90
CA SER A 859 17.86 -35.94 -27.87
C SER A 859 17.02 -36.10 -26.61
N ASN A 860 16.85 -37.35 -26.16
CA ASN A 860 16.08 -37.59 -24.92
C ASN A 860 16.75 -36.98 -23.69
N ASN A 861 18.07 -36.97 -23.64
CA ASN A 861 18.85 -36.34 -22.58
C ASN A 861 20.02 -35.57 -23.19
N PRO A 862 19.83 -34.31 -23.61
CA PRO A 862 20.89 -33.50 -24.19
C PRO A 862 22.08 -33.37 -23.24
N ASP A 863 23.29 -33.64 -23.72
CA ASP A 863 24.51 -33.43 -22.98
C ASP A 863 24.94 -31.95 -22.94
N MET A 864 25.93 -31.62 -22.13
CA MET A 864 26.44 -30.26 -21.98
C MET A 864 26.96 -29.66 -23.31
N GLY A 865 27.40 -30.50 -24.26
CA GLY A 865 27.86 -30.08 -25.56
C GLY A 865 26.73 -29.56 -26.42
N LEU A 866 25.59 -30.21 -26.41
CA LEU A 866 24.36 -29.77 -27.08
C LEU A 866 23.74 -28.56 -26.40
N ILE A 867 23.67 -28.55 -25.07
CA ILE A 867 23.11 -27.43 -24.28
C ILE A 867 23.91 -26.13 -24.49
N LYS A 868 25.24 -26.20 -24.57
CA LYS A 868 26.09 -25.04 -24.82
C LYS A 868 25.94 -24.47 -26.24
N LYS A 869 25.40 -25.21 -27.19
CA LYS A 869 25.08 -24.70 -28.52
C LYS A 869 23.86 -23.79 -28.56
N ILE A 870 23.01 -23.86 -27.53
CA ILE A 870 21.88 -22.94 -27.29
C ILE A 870 22.47 -21.63 -26.76
N LYS A 871 22.37 -20.55 -27.51
CA LYS A 871 22.98 -19.23 -27.24
C LYS A 871 22.39 -18.52 -26.02
#